data_b099e97da529e79736cb84e571134110
#
_entry.id   b099e97da529e79736cb84e571134110
#
_cell.length_a   1.000
_cell.length_b   1.000
_cell.length_c   1.000
_cell.angle_alpha   90.00
_cell.angle_beta   90.00
_cell.angle_gamma   90.00
#
_symmetry.space_group_name_H-M   'P 1'
#
loop_
_entity.id
_entity.type
_entity.pdbx_description
1 polymer ?
#
loop_
_entity_poly.entity_id
_entity_poly.type
_entity_poly.pdbx_seq_one_letter_code
_entity_poly.pdbx_strand_id
1 'polypeptide(L)'
;MPRFKIFIIFAKTDAGRKRSARRWRDCHKNKNIMQTKNHLSVLVHNQAKKYGDREALIYKDFGGKTWKSYSWNQFSQKVKTVSNALLNLGVKPQENIGVFSQNSVQYIFSDFGAWGVRAVTIPFYATSSEQQIQFMINDAKVRFLFVGEQEQYDKAHRTLAHCPTLERIIVFDNSVKIDPNDPNAIYFDEFMKLGENLPRQTEVESLYKQANLDDLANILYTSGTTGDSKGVMLSHLQYKAALEANHRAVHVTEKDRVMNFLPYAHIFEKGWTLLCISEGATLIVNTDPKEVQKSMRETHPTSMCAVPRFWEKVYTGVQEKIDNASTVQRKLFRHALAVGRKHNIEYLSRGKRPPLALHLEYEMYDKTLFSLVRKQLGLEKTNIFPTAGATVSAHVEEFVHSIGLKMVVGYGLTESLATVSCDRVGEQPYTIGSVGRPIYNIEIKISDEGEVCLKGDTITKGYYNRPDITAESFDEEGFFKTGDSGYIKDGELFLKDRIKDLFKTSNGKYIAPQMIEAKLLVDKFIDQIVIIADQRKFVSALIIPEYKLLEEYAREHGIQFAGREDLCGNALIHKMIMERIETLQQQLAHYEQIKRFTLLPNPFTMESGELTNTLKMRRKVINEHYKKEIEAMYAE
;
A
#
# COMPACT_ATOMS: atom_id res chain seq x y z
N MET A 1 -11.09 -0.80 45.53
CA MET A 1 -11.95 -0.74 44.33
C MET A 1 -11.39 -1.72 43.32
N PRO A 2 -12.15 -2.65 42.77
CA PRO A 2 -11.62 -3.83 42.08
C PRO A 2 -11.26 -3.54 40.65
N ARG A 3 -10.09 -4.04 40.22
CA ARG A 3 -9.58 -4.07 38.85
C ARG A 3 -10.48 -4.96 37.98
N PHE A 4 -11.11 -4.42 36.98
CA PHE A 4 -11.80 -5.20 35.95
C PHE A 4 -10.77 -5.70 34.93
N LYS A 5 -10.40 -6.97 35.04
CA LYS A 5 -9.78 -7.74 33.96
C LYS A 5 -10.89 -8.11 32.98
N ILE A 6 -10.87 -7.52 31.78
CA ILE A 6 -11.71 -7.98 30.68
C ILE A 6 -11.04 -9.21 30.07
N PHE A 7 -11.46 -10.39 30.55
CA PHE A 7 -11.24 -11.65 29.85
C PHE A 7 -12.22 -11.71 28.68
N ILE A 8 -11.73 -11.96 27.46
CA ILE A 8 -12.58 -12.29 26.32
C ILE A 8 -13.25 -13.62 26.61
N ILE A 9 -14.52 -13.56 27.00
CA ILE A 9 -15.36 -14.77 27.17
C ILE A 9 -15.87 -15.18 25.79
N PHE A 10 -15.31 -16.24 25.25
CA PHE A 10 -15.90 -16.96 24.14
C PHE A 10 -17.21 -17.63 24.61
N ALA A 11 -18.35 -17.04 24.23
CA ALA A 11 -19.65 -17.66 24.47
C ALA A 11 -19.78 -18.97 23.69
N LYS A 12 -19.96 -20.07 24.42
CA LYS A 12 -20.17 -21.41 23.87
C LYS A 12 -21.59 -21.57 23.38
N THR A 13 -21.78 -21.82 22.08
CA THR A 13 -22.94 -22.55 21.58
C THR A 13 -22.46 -23.78 20.81
N ASP A 14 -22.73 -24.97 21.36
CA ASP A 14 -22.09 -26.26 21.00
C ASP A 14 -22.47 -26.85 19.62
N ALA A 15 -23.52 -26.42 18.98
CA ALA A 15 -23.96 -26.97 17.67
C ALA A 15 -23.30 -26.35 16.45
N GLY A 16 -22.95 -25.06 16.51
CA GLY A 16 -22.22 -24.36 15.42
C GLY A 16 -20.73 -24.73 15.37
N ARG A 17 -20.15 -25.04 16.55
CA ARG A 17 -18.74 -25.40 16.70
C ARG A 17 -18.36 -26.73 16.04
N LYS A 18 -19.26 -27.73 16.05
CA LYS A 18 -18.94 -29.05 15.47
C LYS A 18 -18.91 -29.05 13.95
N ARG A 19 -19.67 -28.18 13.27
CA ARG A 19 -19.65 -28.05 11.81
C ARG A 19 -18.49 -27.18 11.32
N SER A 20 -18.20 -26.06 11.98
CA SER A 20 -17.06 -25.22 11.62
C SER A 20 -15.73 -25.89 11.97
N ALA A 21 -15.63 -26.58 13.10
CA ALA A 21 -14.43 -27.32 13.51
C ALA A 21 -14.17 -28.58 12.64
N ARG A 22 -15.20 -29.21 12.05
CA ARG A 22 -15.01 -30.31 11.08
C ARG A 22 -14.54 -29.75 9.74
N ARG A 23 -15.18 -28.71 9.22
CA ARG A 23 -14.74 -28.02 7.99
C ARG A 23 -13.35 -27.42 8.14
N TRP A 24 -13.02 -26.95 9.34
CA TRP A 24 -11.70 -26.44 9.71
C TRP A 24 -10.64 -27.56 9.77
N ARG A 25 -10.98 -28.75 10.34
CA ARG A 25 -10.10 -29.94 10.37
C ARG A 25 -9.92 -30.60 9.00
N ASP A 26 -10.94 -30.61 8.16
CA ASP A 26 -10.86 -31.22 6.82
C ASP A 26 -10.11 -30.33 5.84
N CYS A 27 -10.17 -28.99 5.99
CA CYS A 27 -9.30 -28.05 5.27
C CYS A 27 -7.83 -28.16 5.69
N HIS A 28 -7.56 -28.59 6.94
CA HIS A 28 -6.20 -28.75 7.47
C HIS A 28 -5.56 -30.10 7.15
N LYS A 29 -6.33 -31.11 6.77
CA LYS A 29 -5.79 -32.44 6.43
C LYS A 29 -5.15 -32.54 5.03
N ASN A 30 -5.43 -31.59 4.13
CA ASN A 30 -4.85 -31.58 2.77
C ASN A 30 -3.87 -30.43 2.52
N LYS A 31 -3.52 -29.64 3.52
CA LYS A 31 -2.50 -28.62 3.40
C LYS A 31 -1.18 -29.23 3.87
N ASN A 32 -0.31 -29.57 2.92
CA ASN A 32 1.12 -29.56 3.15
C ASN A 32 1.47 -28.16 3.67
N ILE A 33 1.30 -27.97 4.99
CA ILE A 33 1.82 -26.85 5.73
C ILE A 33 3.26 -26.75 5.27
N MET A 34 3.68 -25.58 4.81
CA MET A 34 5.04 -25.25 4.46
C MET A 34 5.98 -26.01 5.40
N GLN A 35 6.36 -27.22 4.97
CA GLN A 35 7.30 -28.03 5.74
C GLN A 35 8.64 -27.36 5.60
N THR A 36 9.26 -27.15 6.73
CA THR A 36 10.67 -26.87 6.93
C THR A 36 11.15 -25.46 6.62
N LYS A 37 11.83 -24.88 7.61
CA LYS A 37 12.69 -23.70 7.51
C LYS A 37 12.21 -22.71 6.44
N ASN A 38 11.09 -22.06 6.71
CA ASN A 38 10.43 -21.12 5.81
C ASN A 38 11.20 -19.79 5.68
N HIS A 39 12.47 -19.90 5.42
CA HIS A 39 13.31 -18.78 5.05
C HIS A 39 12.97 -18.37 3.62
N LEU A 40 12.84 -17.06 3.35
CA LEU A 40 12.42 -16.56 2.03
C LEU A 40 13.33 -17.07 0.89
N SER A 41 14.59 -17.34 1.16
CA SER A 41 15.57 -17.83 0.18
C SER A 41 15.14 -19.10 -0.55
N VAL A 42 14.33 -19.97 0.07
CA VAL A 42 13.90 -21.23 -0.54
C VAL A 42 12.51 -21.16 -1.15
N LEU A 43 11.79 -20.07 -0.97
CA LEU A 43 10.39 -19.93 -1.37
C LEU A 43 10.20 -20.18 -2.88
N VAL A 44 10.90 -19.45 -3.74
CA VAL A 44 10.80 -19.56 -5.20
C VAL A 44 11.23 -20.95 -5.68
N HIS A 45 12.27 -21.53 -5.08
CA HIS A 45 12.75 -22.87 -5.42
C HIS A 45 11.73 -23.96 -5.06
N ASN A 46 11.02 -23.81 -3.95
CA ASN A 46 9.94 -24.72 -3.57
C ASN A 46 8.74 -24.59 -4.52
N GLN A 47 8.40 -23.38 -4.94
CA GLN A 47 7.34 -23.17 -5.92
C GLN A 47 7.73 -23.71 -7.30
N ALA A 48 8.98 -23.57 -7.72
CA ALA A 48 9.48 -24.18 -8.97
C ALA A 48 9.36 -25.70 -8.96
N LYS A 49 9.70 -26.37 -7.84
CA LYS A 49 9.49 -27.82 -7.69
C LYS A 49 8.02 -28.23 -7.80
N LYS A 50 7.08 -27.38 -7.35
CA LYS A 50 5.64 -27.65 -7.33
C LYS A 50 4.98 -27.36 -8.67
N TYR A 51 5.38 -26.29 -9.34
CA TYR A 51 4.66 -25.73 -10.49
C TYR A 51 5.42 -25.80 -11.82
N GLY A 52 6.74 -26.09 -11.80
CA GLY A 52 7.54 -26.33 -13.01
C GLY A 52 7.50 -25.20 -14.02
N ASP A 53 7.03 -25.51 -15.23
CA ASP A 53 6.99 -24.56 -16.34
C ASP A 53 5.70 -23.72 -16.41
N ARG A 54 4.84 -23.79 -15.39
CA ARG A 54 3.70 -22.88 -15.30
C ARG A 54 4.20 -21.42 -15.18
N GLU A 55 3.47 -20.49 -15.78
CA GLU A 55 3.76 -19.06 -15.75
C GLU A 55 3.77 -18.53 -14.30
N ALA A 56 4.88 -17.87 -13.92
CA ALA A 56 5.09 -17.28 -12.60
C ALA A 56 5.04 -15.76 -12.63
N LEU A 57 5.72 -15.16 -13.60
CA LEU A 57 5.86 -13.70 -13.74
C LEU A 57 5.46 -13.28 -15.15
N ILE A 58 4.70 -12.21 -15.25
CA ILE A 58 4.35 -11.51 -16.49
C ILE A 58 4.87 -10.09 -16.35
N TYR A 59 5.59 -9.59 -17.34
CA TYR A 59 6.27 -8.30 -17.25
C TYR A 59 6.48 -7.67 -18.62
N LYS A 60 6.82 -6.38 -18.63
CA LYS A 60 7.43 -5.68 -19.76
C LYS A 60 8.86 -5.31 -19.37
N ASP A 61 9.78 -5.29 -20.34
CA ASP A 61 11.10 -4.67 -20.12
C ASP A 61 10.94 -3.17 -19.87
N PHE A 62 11.95 -2.53 -19.31
CA PHE A 62 11.98 -1.07 -19.18
C PHE A 62 11.74 -0.41 -20.55
N GLY A 63 10.78 0.53 -20.63
CA GLY A 63 10.36 1.15 -21.88
C GLY A 63 9.70 0.21 -22.90
N GLY A 64 9.57 -1.09 -22.61
CA GLY A 64 8.99 -2.11 -23.48
C GLY A 64 7.47 -2.04 -23.59
N LYS A 65 6.93 -2.44 -24.76
CA LYS A 65 5.48 -2.44 -25.02
C LYS A 65 4.86 -3.83 -25.00
N THR A 66 5.67 -4.88 -25.09
CA THR A 66 5.21 -6.26 -25.22
C THR A 66 5.32 -7.00 -23.91
N TRP A 67 4.25 -7.70 -23.52
CA TRP A 67 4.27 -8.57 -22.36
C TRP A 67 5.08 -9.83 -22.65
N LYS A 68 5.95 -10.18 -21.70
CA LYS A 68 6.77 -11.38 -21.64
C LYS A 68 6.45 -12.15 -20.38
N SER A 69 6.89 -13.40 -20.28
CA SER A 69 6.72 -14.17 -19.05
C SER A 69 7.94 -15.02 -18.71
N TYR A 70 8.04 -15.34 -17.42
CA TYR A 70 8.92 -16.37 -16.88
C TYR A 70 8.08 -17.47 -16.24
N SER A 71 8.47 -18.74 -16.47
CA SER A 71 7.94 -19.86 -15.69
C SER A 71 8.55 -19.90 -14.29
N TRP A 72 7.97 -20.72 -13.38
CA TRP A 72 8.55 -20.93 -12.05
C TRP A 72 9.97 -21.51 -12.13
N ASN A 73 10.24 -22.43 -13.08
CA ASN A 73 11.59 -22.95 -13.31
C ASN A 73 12.57 -21.85 -13.74
N GLN A 74 12.18 -21.02 -14.70
CA GLN A 74 12.99 -19.90 -15.17
C GLN A 74 13.21 -18.87 -14.06
N PHE A 75 12.19 -18.54 -13.28
CA PHE A 75 12.31 -17.64 -12.13
C PHE A 75 13.33 -18.20 -11.11
N SER A 76 13.19 -19.46 -10.73
CA SER A 76 14.14 -20.13 -9.84
C SER A 76 15.56 -20.11 -10.38
N GLN A 77 15.75 -20.29 -11.70
CA GLN A 77 17.07 -20.23 -12.31
C GLN A 77 17.67 -18.82 -12.25
N LYS A 78 16.89 -17.77 -12.56
CA LYS A 78 17.34 -16.38 -12.45
C LYS A 78 17.79 -16.02 -11.02
N VAL A 79 17.01 -16.45 -10.02
CA VAL A 79 17.38 -16.27 -8.60
C VAL A 79 18.72 -16.97 -8.27
N LYS A 80 18.93 -18.19 -8.73
CA LYS A 80 20.21 -18.90 -8.54
C LYS A 80 21.39 -18.16 -9.18
N THR A 81 21.20 -17.66 -10.39
CA THR A 81 22.23 -16.90 -11.10
C THR A 81 22.60 -15.62 -10.32
N VAL A 82 21.61 -14.89 -9.80
CA VAL A 82 21.88 -13.71 -8.94
C VAL A 82 22.65 -14.12 -7.67
N SER A 83 22.25 -15.19 -6.99
CA SER A 83 22.97 -15.69 -5.81
C SER A 83 24.45 -16.03 -6.13
N ASN A 84 24.70 -16.73 -7.24
CA ASN A 84 26.06 -17.04 -7.69
C ASN A 84 26.88 -15.78 -7.99
N ALA A 85 26.26 -14.80 -8.68
CA ALA A 85 26.92 -13.53 -9.01
C ALA A 85 27.30 -12.74 -7.74
N LEU A 86 26.41 -12.68 -6.76
CA LEU A 86 26.68 -12.02 -5.46
C LEU A 86 27.83 -12.71 -4.70
N LEU A 87 27.87 -14.05 -4.69
CA LEU A 87 29.02 -14.79 -4.12
C LEU A 87 30.30 -14.50 -4.86
N ASN A 88 30.28 -14.39 -6.20
CA ASN A 88 31.48 -14.06 -6.99
C ASN A 88 31.95 -12.63 -6.72
N LEU A 89 31.06 -11.70 -6.33
CA LEU A 89 31.44 -10.38 -5.83
C LEU A 89 31.86 -10.38 -4.34
N GLY A 90 31.88 -11.55 -3.69
CA GLY A 90 32.32 -11.71 -2.30
C GLY A 90 31.32 -11.23 -1.26
N VAL A 91 30.02 -11.21 -1.57
CA VAL A 91 28.95 -10.91 -0.62
C VAL A 91 28.92 -11.94 0.51
N LYS A 92 28.82 -11.45 1.74
CA LYS A 92 28.80 -12.27 2.96
C LYS A 92 27.39 -12.33 3.56
N PRO A 93 27.08 -13.36 4.36
CA PRO A 93 25.85 -13.41 5.14
C PRO A 93 25.64 -12.15 5.99
N GLN A 94 24.41 -11.64 5.97
CA GLN A 94 23.95 -10.42 6.68
C GLN A 94 24.63 -9.12 6.22
N GLU A 95 25.27 -9.13 5.05
CA GLU A 95 25.72 -7.92 4.38
C GLU A 95 24.56 -7.19 3.70
N ASN A 96 24.56 -5.87 3.74
CA ASN A 96 23.46 -5.04 3.23
C ASN A 96 23.64 -4.72 1.74
N ILE A 97 22.59 -4.97 0.95
CA ILE A 97 22.51 -4.71 -0.49
C ILE A 97 21.34 -3.78 -0.77
N GLY A 98 21.58 -2.68 -1.47
CA GLY A 98 20.55 -1.71 -1.84
C GLY A 98 19.84 -2.07 -3.15
N VAL A 99 18.54 -1.75 -3.25
CA VAL A 99 17.78 -1.80 -4.51
C VAL A 99 17.00 -0.51 -4.69
N PHE A 100 17.37 0.30 -5.67
CA PHE A 100 16.84 1.62 -5.98
C PHE A 100 16.21 1.61 -7.37
N SER A 101 14.97 1.15 -7.48
CA SER A 101 14.29 0.93 -8.76
C SER A 101 12.76 0.98 -8.63
N GLN A 102 12.12 1.23 -9.74
CA GLN A 102 10.72 0.90 -9.96
C GLN A 102 10.51 -0.62 -9.87
N ASN A 103 9.23 -1.03 -9.84
CA ASN A 103 8.89 -2.45 -9.89
C ASN A 103 9.43 -3.08 -11.18
N SER A 104 10.15 -4.17 -11.05
CA SER A 104 10.69 -4.94 -12.17
C SER A 104 10.95 -6.38 -11.76
N VAL A 105 11.06 -7.28 -12.73
CA VAL A 105 11.43 -8.67 -12.44
C VAL A 105 12.87 -8.77 -11.94
N GLN A 106 13.76 -7.89 -12.39
CA GLN A 106 15.14 -7.79 -11.93
C GLN A 106 15.19 -7.45 -10.43
N TYR A 107 14.33 -6.55 -9.97
CA TYR A 107 14.19 -6.24 -8.55
C TYR A 107 13.82 -7.50 -7.74
N ILE A 108 12.80 -8.24 -8.19
CA ILE A 108 12.36 -9.47 -7.52
C ILE A 108 13.49 -10.51 -7.51
N PHE A 109 14.20 -10.68 -8.64
CA PHE A 109 15.36 -11.60 -8.70
C PHE A 109 16.47 -11.21 -7.74
N SER A 110 16.72 -9.89 -7.59
CA SER A 110 17.76 -9.36 -6.71
C SER A 110 17.43 -9.62 -5.23
N ASP A 111 16.19 -9.41 -4.80
CA ASP A 111 15.75 -9.72 -3.43
C ASP A 111 15.94 -11.22 -3.11
N PHE A 112 15.38 -12.10 -3.93
CA PHE A 112 15.47 -13.53 -3.68
C PHE A 112 16.91 -14.06 -3.82
N GLY A 113 17.68 -13.51 -4.75
CA GLY A 113 19.09 -13.85 -4.93
C GLY A 113 19.95 -13.42 -3.75
N ALA A 114 19.71 -12.23 -3.20
CA ALA A 114 20.38 -11.75 -2.00
C ALA A 114 20.04 -12.61 -0.77
N TRP A 115 18.76 -12.94 -0.57
CA TRP A 115 18.37 -13.87 0.50
C TRP A 115 18.97 -15.26 0.32
N GLY A 116 19.23 -15.67 -0.94
CA GLY A 116 19.91 -16.93 -1.27
C GLY A 116 21.33 -17.01 -0.70
N VAL A 117 22.01 -15.89 -0.58
CA VAL A 117 23.35 -15.77 0.05
C VAL A 117 23.27 -15.22 1.49
N ARG A 118 22.04 -15.18 2.07
CA ARG A 118 21.75 -14.66 3.41
C ARG A 118 22.10 -13.18 3.58
N ALA A 119 22.13 -12.40 2.50
CA ALA A 119 22.28 -10.95 2.55
C ALA A 119 20.97 -10.27 2.92
N VAL A 120 21.05 -9.03 3.39
CA VAL A 120 19.90 -8.19 3.77
C VAL A 120 19.63 -7.20 2.65
N THR A 121 18.40 -7.05 2.21
CA THR A 121 18.06 -6.09 1.18
C THR A 121 17.50 -4.80 1.76
N ILE A 122 17.99 -3.67 1.24
CA ILE A 122 17.60 -2.31 1.61
C ILE A 122 16.84 -1.72 0.41
N PRO A 123 15.50 -1.71 0.45
CA PRO A 123 14.71 -1.13 -0.62
C PRO A 123 14.68 0.39 -0.54
N PHE A 124 14.98 1.05 -1.66
CA PHE A 124 14.87 2.49 -1.85
C PHE A 124 13.66 2.78 -2.73
N TYR A 125 12.88 3.81 -2.39
CA TYR A 125 11.85 4.27 -3.30
C TYR A 125 12.48 4.85 -4.57
N ALA A 126 11.97 4.48 -5.73
CA ALA A 126 12.48 4.98 -7.02
C ALA A 126 12.50 6.52 -7.12
N THR A 127 11.69 7.18 -6.31
CA THR A 127 11.55 8.64 -6.21
C THR A 127 12.43 9.27 -5.11
N SER A 128 13.24 8.49 -4.39
CA SER A 128 14.10 9.03 -3.33
C SER A 128 15.06 10.11 -3.84
N SER A 129 15.26 11.14 -3.03
CA SER A 129 16.25 12.20 -3.32
C SER A 129 17.68 11.72 -3.09
N GLU A 130 18.64 12.42 -3.66
CA GLU A 130 20.07 12.14 -3.46
C GLU A 130 20.46 12.12 -1.97
N GLN A 131 19.97 13.08 -1.20
CA GLN A 131 20.22 13.15 0.24
C GLN A 131 19.66 11.93 0.98
N GLN A 132 18.46 11.47 0.60
CA GLN A 132 17.86 10.27 1.19
C GLN A 132 18.66 9.03 0.85
N ILE A 133 19.10 8.89 -0.41
CA ILE A 133 19.90 7.75 -0.86
C ILE A 133 21.24 7.73 -0.13
N GLN A 134 21.94 8.87 -0.10
CA GLN A 134 23.21 9.02 0.59
C GLN A 134 23.11 8.66 2.07
N PHE A 135 22.06 9.15 2.74
CA PHE A 135 21.80 8.80 4.14
C PHE A 135 21.63 7.30 4.33
N MET A 136 20.75 6.67 3.55
CA MET A 136 20.44 5.24 3.69
C MET A 136 21.65 4.34 3.34
N ILE A 137 22.42 4.69 2.31
CA ILE A 137 23.67 3.96 1.94
C ILE A 137 24.65 4.01 3.10
N ASN A 138 24.89 5.18 3.69
CA ASN A 138 25.86 5.36 4.76
C ASN A 138 25.39 4.72 6.08
N ASP A 139 24.12 4.90 6.47
CA ASP A 139 23.57 4.33 7.69
C ASP A 139 23.56 2.79 7.64
N ALA A 140 23.08 2.22 6.51
CA ALA A 140 23.05 0.77 6.32
C ALA A 140 24.38 0.19 5.81
N LYS A 141 25.40 1.01 5.54
CA LYS A 141 26.69 0.57 4.97
C LYS A 141 26.51 -0.30 3.73
N VAL A 142 25.66 0.15 2.80
CA VAL A 142 25.36 -0.56 1.55
C VAL A 142 26.64 -0.66 0.71
N ARG A 143 26.97 -1.87 0.27
CA ARG A 143 28.16 -2.13 -0.54
C ARG A 143 27.85 -2.27 -2.02
N PHE A 144 26.72 -2.84 -2.37
CA PHE A 144 26.23 -3.01 -3.74
C PHE A 144 24.85 -2.38 -3.87
N LEU A 145 24.65 -1.60 -4.94
CA LEU A 145 23.38 -0.93 -5.20
C LEU A 145 22.86 -1.32 -6.60
N PHE A 146 21.75 -2.01 -6.64
CA PHE A 146 20.99 -2.21 -7.87
C PHE A 146 20.17 -0.97 -8.17
N VAL A 147 20.20 -0.46 -9.41
CA VAL A 147 19.46 0.73 -9.85
C VAL A 147 18.60 0.43 -11.07
N GLY A 148 17.44 1.10 -11.18
CA GLY A 148 16.48 0.88 -12.25
C GLY A 148 16.85 1.61 -13.53
N GLU A 149 16.37 2.84 -13.68
CA GLU A 149 16.43 3.68 -14.89
C GLU A 149 17.49 4.78 -14.75
N GLN A 150 17.60 5.64 -15.78
CA GLN A 150 18.60 6.71 -15.85
C GLN A 150 18.60 7.61 -14.61
N GLU A 151 17.42 8.02 -14.15
CA GLU A 151 17.30 8.92 -13.01
C GLU A 151 17.90 8.31 -11.72
N GLN A 152 17.65 7.01 -11.47
CA GLN A 152 18.21 6.32 -10.32
C GLN A 152 19.72 6.13 -10.44
N TYR A 153 20.22 5.81 -11.64
CA TYR A 153 21.65 5.71 -11.89
C TYR A 153 22.34 7.08 -11.66
N ASP A 154 21.81 8.15 -12.23
CA ASP A 154 22.41 9.48 -12.12
C ASP A 154 22.49 9.95 -10.67
N LYS A 155 21.42 9.73 -9.89
CA LYS A 155 21.38 10.04 -8.45
C LYS A 155 22.41 9.20 -7.67
N ALA A 156 22.46 7.88 -7.92
CA ALA A 156 23.41 7.00 -7.26
C ALA A 156 24.86 7.34 -7.61
N HIS A 157 25.14 7.61 -8.88
CA HIS A 157 26.46 7.98 -9.35
C HIS A 157 26.96 9.28 -8.68
N ARG A 158 26.12 10.32 -8.59
CA ARG A 158 26.48 11.58 -7.90
C ARG A 158 26.75 11.39 -6.40
N THR A 159 26.18 10.38 -5.76
CA THR A 159 26.41 10.11 -4.33
C THR A 159 27.69 9.31 -4.04
N LEU A 160 28.32 8.69 -5.04
CA LEU A 160 29.49 7.81 -4.87
C LEU A 160 30.60 8.44 -4.03
N ALA A 161 30.95 9.70 -4.30
CA ALA A 161 32.01 10.42 -3.57
C ALA A 161 31.75 10.57 -2.06
N HIS A 162 30.49 10.46 -1.66
CA HIS A 162 30.02 10.63 -0.28
C HIS A 162 29.57 9.31 0.38
N CYS A 163 29.73 8.19 -0.33
CA CYS A 163 29.29 6.85 0.12
C CYS A 163 30.46 5.85 0.09
N PRO A 164 31.41 5.93 1.04
CA PRO A 164 32.66 5.17 0.98
C PRO A 164 32.49 3.65 1.04
N THR A 165 31.34 3.14 1.45
CA THR A 165 31.03 1.71 1.46
C THR A 165 30.51 1.19 0.13
N LEU A 166 30.03 2.07 -0.74
CA LEU A 166 29.43 1.69 -2.03
C LEU A 166 30.52 1.36 -3.05
N GLU A 167 30.69 0.08 -3.34
CA GLU A 167 31.73 -0.44 -4.23
C GLU A 167 31.23 -0.60 -5.66
N ARG A 168 29.93 -0.89 -5.86
CA ARG A 168 29.41 -1.15 -7.22
C ARG A 168 27.95 -0.78 -7.37
N ILE A 169 27.62 -0.24 -8.55
CA ILE A 169 26.27 0.03 -9.03
C ILE A 169 25.94 -0.99 -10.13
N ILE A 170 24.80 -1.70 -10.02
CA ILE A 170 24.33 -2.67 -11.00
C ILE A 170 23.03 -2.12 -11.63
N VAL A 171 23.06 -1.84 -12.93
CA VAL A 171 21.99 -1.12 -13.65
C VAL A 171 21.05 -2.12 -14.33
N PHE A 172 19.75 -2.07 -14.01
CA PHE A 172 18.74 -2.99 -14.54
C PHE A 172 18.40 -2.73 -16.01
N ASP A 173 18.24 -1.45 -16.37
CA ASP A 173 17.84 -1.06 -17.71
C ASP A 173 19.07 -0.87 -18.62
N ASN A 174 19.19 -1.69 -19.66
CA ASN A 174 20.29 -1.62 -20.62
C ASN A 174 20.26 -0.35 -21.48
N SER A 175 19.19 0.45 -21.45
CA SER A 175 19.12 1.73 -22.15
C SER A 175 19.77 2.90 -21.39
N VAL A 176 20.07 2.70 -20.11
CA VAL A 176 20.77 3.68 -19.27
C VAL A 176 22.17 3.93 -19.82
N LYS A 177 22.53 5.21 -19.91
CA LYS A 177 23.88 5.61 -20.29
C LYS A 177 24.77 5.66 -19.06
N ILE A 178 25.53 4.60 -18.84
CA ILE A 178 26.55 4.57 -17.78
C ILE A 178 27.69 5.50 -18.20
N ASP A 179 28.21 6.30 -17.25
CA ASP A 179 29.40 7.12 -17.48
C ASP A 179 30.58 6.22 -17.85
N PRO A 180 31.22 6.40 -19.03
CA PRO A 180 32.35 5.58 -19.45
C PRO A 180 33.54 5.62 -18.49
N ASN A 181 33.63 6.64 -17.65
CA ASN A 181 34.67 6.79 -16.63
C ASN A 181 34.29 6.23 -15.26
N ASP A 182 33.10 5.64 -15.12
CA ASP A 182 32.68 5.00 -13.88
C ASP A 182 33.05 3.51 -13.87
N PRO A 183 34.18 3.13 -13.25
CA PRO A 183 34.59 1.72 -13.18
C PRO A 183 33.72 0.90 -12.23
N ASN A 184 32.83 1.56 -11.48
CA ASN A 184 32.02 0.92 -10.46
C ASN A 184 30.64 0.50 -10.98
N ALA A 185 30.20 0.97 -12.14
CA ALA A 185 28.92 0.64 -12.73
C ALA A 185 29.02 -0.48 -13.77
N ILE A 186 28.09 -1.44 -13.71
CA ILE A 186 27.91 -2.49 -14.71
C ILE A 186 26.42 -2.71 -15.01
N TYR A 187 26.11 -3.21 -16.20
CA TYR A 187 24.74 -3.63 -16.50
C TYR A 187 24.37 -4.96 -15.82
N PHE A 188 23.09 -5.13 -15.53
CA PHE A 188 22.57 -6.33 -14.91
C PHE A 188 22.87 -7.60 -15.72
N ASP A 189 22.88 -7.51 -17.06
CA ASP A 189 23.26 -8.62 -17.94
C ASP A 189 24.73 -9.04 -17.75
N GLU A 190 25.63 -8.11 -17.50
CA GLU A 190 27.03 -8.39 -17.18
C GLU A 190 27.17 -9.01 -15.79
N PHE A 191 26.44 -8.48 -14.81
CA PHE A 191 26.33 -9.05 -13.48
C PHE A 191 25.80 -10.49 -13.53
N MET A 192 24.78 -10.78 -14.33
CA MET A 192 24.23 -12.14 -14.50
C MET A 192 25.27 -13.10 -15.09
N LYS A 193 26.08 -12.64 -16.05
CA LYS A 193 27.19 -13.46 -16.62
C LYS A 193 28.20 -13.88 -15.56
N LEU A 194 28.45 -13.07 -14.53
CA LEU A 194 29.31 -13.48 -13.42
C LEU A 194 28.79 -14.73 -12.71
N GLY A 195 27.47 -14.83 -12.53
CA GLY A 195 26.84 -15.97 -11.89
C GLY A 195 26.65 -17.20 -12.81
N GLU A 196 26.58 -16.99 -14.13
CA GLU A 196 26.49 -18.05 -15.14
C GLU A 196 27.86 -18.68 -15.39
N ASN A 197 28.91 -17.87 -15.53
CA ASN A 197 30.27 -18.32 -15.86
C ASN A 197 30.96 -19.04 -14.70
N LEU A 198 30.66 -18.67 -13.46
CA LEU A 198 31.26 -19.24 -12.25
C LEU A 198 30.13 -19.67 -11.27
N PRO A 199 29.46 -20.79 -11.55
CA PRO A 199 28.38 -21.27 -10.69
C PRO A 199 28.94 -21.79 -9.36
N ARG A 200 28.42 -21.25 -8.24
CA ARG A 200 28.77 -21.65 -6.87
C ARG A 200 27.60 -22.35 -6.17
N GLN A 201 26.89 -23.17 -6.91
CA GLN A 201 25.62 -23.77 -6.46
C GLN A 201 25.76 -24.55 -5.14
N THR A 202 26.86 -25.32 -4.97
CA THR A 202 27.12 -26.07 -3.72
C THR A 202 27.25 -25.14 -2.51
N GLU A 203 27.85 -23.98 -2.72
CA GLU A 203 28.02 -22.98 -1.66
C GLU A 203 26.70 -22.29 -1.31
N VAL A 204 25.92 -21.92 -2.32
CA VAL A 204 24.55 -21.38 -2.12
C VAL A 204 23.69 -22.40 -1.35
N GLU A 205 23.76 -23.70 -1.71
CA GLU A 205 23.04 -24.74 -0.98
C GLU A 205 23.52 -24.92 0.46
N SER A 206 24.81 -24.73 0.71
CA SER A 206 25.36 -24.71 2.07
C SER A 206 24.82 -23.55 2.88
N LEU A 207 24.72 -22.33 2.29
CA LEU A 207 24.14 -21.16 2.93
C LEU A 207 22.66 -21.35 3.24
N TYR A 208 21.88 -21.99 2.36
CA TYR A 208 20.50 -22.36 2.66
C TYR A 208 20.36 -23.27 3.89
N LYS A 209 21.26 -24.24 4.03
CA LYS A 209 21.27 -25.16 5.18
C LYS A 209 21.64 -24.44 6.50
N GLN A 210 22.43 -23.37 6.41
CA GLN A 210 22.86 -22.55 7.56
C GLN A 210 21.91 -21.38 7.83
N ALA A 211 20.93 -21.14 6.96
CA ALA A 211 20.01 -20.02 7.10
C ALA A 211 19.23 -20.10 8.41
N ASN A 212 19.14 -18.96 9.11
CA ASN A 212 18.43 -18.81 10.36
C ASN A 212 17.21 -17.90 10.14
N LEU A 213 16.08 -18.25 10.74
CA LEU A 213 14.88 -17.39 10.68
C LEU A 213 15.09 -16.03 11.37
N ASP A 214 16.04 -15.93 12.30
CA ASP A 214 16.42 -14.65 12.91
C ASP A 214 17.32 -13.76 12.02
N ASP A 215 17.83 -14.29 10.88
CA ASP A 215 18.52 -13.48 9.89
C ASP A 215 17.61 -12.33 9.45
N LEU A 216 18.16 -11.12 9.32
CA LEU A 216 17.41 -10.02 8.71
C LEU A 216 17.20 -10.31 7.22
N ALA A 217 15.97 -10.11 6.76
CA ALA A 217 15.62 -10.16 5.35
C ALA A 217 15.72 -8.76 4.73
N ASN A 218 15.17 -7.76 5.45
CA ASN A 218 15.12 -6.38 4.98
C ASN A 218 15.38 -5.40 6.12
N ILE A 219 15.88 -4.22 5.74
CA ILE A 219 15.78 -2.99 6.53
C ILE A 219 15.01 -1.99 5.68
N LEU A 220 13.77 -1.67 6.06
CA LEU A 220 12.93 -0.73 5.33
C LEU A 220 12.96 0.65 6.00
N TYR A 221 13.45 1.64 5.26
CA TYR A 221 13.47 3.01 5.76
C TYR A 221 12.12 3.68 5.60
N THR A 222 11.57 4.14 6.73
CA THR A 222 10.32 4.89 6.77
C THR A 222 10.62 6.37 6.96
N SER A 223 9.97 7.23 6.17
CA SER A 223 10.02 8.67 6.38
C SER A 223 9.18 9.02 7.61
N GLY A 224 9.81 9.25 8.74
CA GLY A 224 9.13 9.82 9.91
C GLY A 224 8.54 11.19 9.58
N THR A 225 7.37 11.50 10.12
CA THR A 225 6.74 12.84 9.99
C THR A 225 7.56 13.93 10.69
N THR A 226 8.55 13.56 11.51
CA THR A 226 9.24 14.47 12.44
C THR A 226 10.76 14.49 12.34
N GLY A 227 11.38 13.79 11.36
CA GLY A 227 12.86 13.74 11.30
C GLY A 227 13.43 12.77 10.27
N ASP A 228 14.67 12.36 10.50
CA ASP A 228 15.40 11.44 9.64
C ASP A 228 14.68 10.10 9.46
N SER A 229 14.87 9.49 8.30
CA SER A 229 14.33 8.17 7.98
C SER A 229 14.87 7.12 8.96
N LYS A 230 13.98 6.19 9.39
CA LYS A 230 14.33 5.12 10.34
C LYS A 230 14.27 3.76 9.64
N GLY A 231 15.32 2.98 9.76
CA GLY A 231 15.41 1.64 9.19
C GLY A 231 14.69 0.60 10.05
N VAL A 232 13.52 0.15 9.64
CA VAL A 232 12.75 -0.92 10.34
C VAL A 232 13.39 -2.27 10.03
N MET A 233 13.83 -3.00 11.06
CA MET A 233 14.45 -4.32 10.92
C MET A 233 13.40 -5.41 10.80
N LEU A 234 13.43 -6.18 9.71
CA LEU A 234 12.50 -7.28 9.44
C LEU A 234 13.26 -8.57 9.16
N SER A 235 13.06 -9.57 10.02
CA SER A 235 13.67 -10.89 9.91
C SER A 235 12.83 -11.87 9.08
N HIS A 236 13.47 -12.96 8.64
CA HIS A 236 12.75 -14.05 7.96
C HIS A 236 11.69 -14.73 8.84
N LEU A 237 11.84 -14.71 10.18
CA LEU A 237 10.85 -15.19 11.12
C LEU A 237 9.56 -14.37 11.05
N GLN A 238 9.69 -13.05 11.02
CA GLN A 238 8.56 -12.13 10.93
C GLN A 238 7.83 -12.29 9.59
N TYR A 239 8.57 -12.42 8.47
CA TYR A 239 7.97 -12.73 7.16
C TYR A 239 7.22 -14.06 7.17
N LYS A 240 7.80 -15.11 7.76
CA LYS A 240 7.10 -16.40 7.93
C LYS A 240 5.79 -16.23 8.69
N ALA A 241 5.82 -15.55 9.84
CA ALA A 241 4.65 -15.30 10.66
C ALA A 241 3.57 -14.50 9.91
N ALA A 242 3.98 -13.48 9.14
CA ALA A 242 3.07 -12.69 8.33
C ALA A 242 2.44 -13.48 7.18
N LEU A 243 3.22 -14.30 6.48
CA LEU A 243 2.71 -15.17 5.40
C LEU A 243 1.69 -16.17 5.96
N GLU A 244 1.96 -16.80 7.09
CA GLU A 244 1.04 -17.73 7.75
C GLU A 244 -0.26 -17.04 8.20
N ALA A 245 -0.16 -15.83 8.74
CA ALA A 245 -1.32 -15.08 9.20
C ALA A 245 -2.20 -14.61 8.02
N ASN A 246 -1.57 -14.05 6.98
CA ASN A 246 -2.28 -13.57 5.80
C ASN A 246 -2.86 -14.71 4.96
N HIS A 247 -2.19 -15.86 4.85
CA HIS A 247 -2.74 -17.07 4.23
C HIS A 247 -4.10 -17.48 4.84
N ARG A 248 -4.28 -17.26 6.16
CA ARG A 248 -5.55 -17.54 6.87
C ARG A 248 -6.57 -16.41 6.73
N ALA A 249 -6.10 -15.21 6.42
CA ALA A 249 -6.89 -13.98 6.42
C ALA A 249 -7.44 -13.65 5.04
N VAL A 250 -6.69 -13.94 3.99
CA VAL A 250 -7.00 -13.53 2.62
C VAL A 250 -6.91 -14.72 1.68
N HIS A 251 -7.90 -14.87 0.81
CA HIS A 251 -7.96 -15.96 -0.15
C HIS A 251 -7.26 -15.61 -1.46
N VAL A 252 -5.99 -16.00 -1.57
CA VAL A 252 -5.24 -16.05 -2.83
C VAL A 252 -4.88 -17.49 -3.12
N THR A 253 -4.91 -17.88 -4.38
CA THR A 253 -4.62 -19.24 -4.83
C THR A 253 -3.68 -19.25 -6.02
N GLU A 254 -3.21 -20.41 -6.39
CA GLU A 254 -2.38 -20.63 -7.59
C GLU A 254 -3.10 -20.29 -8.91
N LYS A 255 -4.40 -20.04 -8.88
CA LYS A 255 -5.20 -19.66 -10.07
C LYS A 255 -5.27 -18.14 -10.26
N ASP A 256 -4.84 -17.38 -9.25
CA ASP A 256 -4.89 -15.94 -9.29
C ASP A 256 -3.78 -15.35 -10.17
N ARG A 257 -4.13 -14.25 -10.82
CA ARG A 257 -3.24 -13.37 -11.59
C ARG A 257 -3.21 -12.04 -10.86
N VAL A 258 -2.10 -11.75 -10.23
CA VAL A 258 -2.01 -10.63 -9.28
C VAL A 258 -1.17 -9.51 -9.88
N MET A 259 -1.74 -8.31 -9.98
CA MET A 259 -0.99 -7.14 -10.44
C MET A 259 -0.21 -6.51 -9.28
N ASN A 260 1.10 -6.36 -9.49
CA ASN A 260 2.02 -5.64 -8.64
C ASN A 260 2.24 -4.25 -9.27
N PHE A 261 1.77 -3.16 -8.63
CA PHE A 261 1.88 -1.80 -9.17
C PHE A 261 2.20 -0.73 -8.14
N LEU A 262 1.92 -0.95 -6.85
CA LEU A 262 2.42 -0.07 -5.81
C LEU A 262 3.94 -0.26 -5.66
N PRO A 263 4.68 0.71 -5.11
CA PRO A 263 6.13 0.56 -4.98
C PRO A 263 6.52 -0.70 -4.21
N TYR A 264 7.28 -1.60 -4.84
CA TYR A 264 7.77 -2.83 -4.20
C TYR A 264 8.75 -2.55 -3.05
N ALA A 265 9.27 -1.31 -2.97
CA ALA A 265 10.00 -0.80 -1.82
C ALA A 265 9.12 -0.61 -0.57
N HIS A 266 7.79 -0.52 -0.74
CA HIS A 266 6.85 -0.38 0.37
C HIS A 266 6.42 -1.74 0.90
N ILE A 267 6.33 -1.87 2.24
CA ILE A 267 6.01 -3.15 2.89
C ILE A 267 4.65 -3.73 2.45
N PHE A 268 3.66 -2.90 2.13
CA PHE A 268 2.35 -3.36 1.70
C PHE A 268 2.42 -4.14 0.38
N GLU A 269 3.08 -3.57 -0.65
CA GLU A 269 3.27 -4.28 -1.93
C GLU A 269 4.24 -5.46 -1.78
N LYS A 270 5.33 -5.29 -1.05
CA LYS A 270 6.31 -6.36 -0.81
C LYS A 270 5.68 -7.55 -0.07
N GLY A 271 4.97 -7.30 1.02
CA GLY A 271 4.27 -8.33 1.79
C GLY A 271 3.19 -9.04 0.97
N TRP A 272 2.40 -8.28 0.20
CA TRP A 272 1.40 -8.81 -0.71
C TRP A 272 2.01 -9.68 -1.82
N THR A 273 3.06 -9.19 -2.47
CA THR A 273 3.79 -9.93 -3.51
C THR A 273 4.35 -11.24 -2.96
N LEU A 274 4.96 -11.23 -1.77
CA LEU A 274 5.51 -12.43 -1.14
C LEU A 274 4.41 -13.43 -0.76
N LEU A 275 3.25 -12.96 -0.29
CA LEU A 275 2.08 -13.82 -0.07
C LEU A 275 1.65 -14.48 -1.39
N CYS A 276 1.50 -13.71 -2.46
CA CYS A 276 1.08 -14.23 -3.76
C CYS A 276 2.07 -15.26 -4.33
N ILE A 277 3.38 -15.02 -4.18
CA ILE A 277 4.41 -16.00 -4.53
C ILE A 277 4.26 -17.26 -3.67
N SER A 278 3.99 -17.12 -2.36
CA SER A 278 3.84 -18.28 -1.45
C SER A 278 2.62 -19.13 -1.79
N GLU A 279 1.56 -18.53 -2.31
CA GLU A 279 0.35 -19.23 -2.77
C GLU A 279 0.50 -19.80 -4.20
N GLY A 280 1.57 -19.43 -4.91
CA GLY A 280 1.83 -19.86 -6.27
C GLY A 280 1.02 -19.12 -7.33
N ALA A 281 0.53 -17.93 -7.03
CA ALA A 281 -0.16 -17.08 -8.01
C ALA A 281 0.80 -16.56 -9.08
N THR A 282 0.27 -16.23 -10.27
CA THR A 282 1.04 -15.56 -11.32
C THR A 282 1.09 -14.05 -11.03
N LEU A 283 2.29 -13.47 -10.96
CA LEU A 283 2.47 -12.02 -10.78
C LEU A 283 2.52 -11.31 -12.14
N ILE A 284 1.82 -10.18 -12.23
CA ILE A 284 1.89 -9.22 -13.32
C ILE A 284 2.64 -7.99 -12.79
N VAL A 285 3.89 -7.84 -13.20
CA VAL A 285 4.76 -6.77 -12.73
C VAL A 285 4.56 -5.53 -13.61
N ASN A 286 3.96 -4.48 -13.04
CA ASN A 286 3.74 -3.21 -13.71
C ASN A 286 4.83 -2.21 -13.29
N THR A 287 5.71 -1.87 -14.21
CA THR A 287 6.88 -1.01 -13.95
C THR A 287 6.49 0.46 -13.85
N ASP A 288 5.64 0.95 -14.75
CA ASP A 288 5.18 2.35 -14.75
C ASP A 288 3.80 2.47 -14.07
N PRO A 289 3.70 3.11 -12.89
CA PRO A 289 2.42 3.34 -12.22
C PRO A 289 1.40 4.14 -13.05
N LYS A 290 1.86 4.96 -14.00
CA LYS A 290 0.98 5.74 -14.89
C LYS A 290 0.23 4.84 -15.90
N GLU A 291 0.79 3.67 -16.22
CA GLU A 291 0.20 2.71 -17.15
C GLU A 291 -0.73 1.68 -16.49
N VAL A 292 -0.96 1.75 -15.16
CA VAL A 292 -1.71 0.73 -14.41
C VAL A 292 -3.07 0.42 -15.04
N GLN A 293 -3.85 1.42 -15.45
CA GLN A 293 -5.18 1.21 -16.05
C GLN A 293 -5.10 0.48 -17.40
N LYS A 294 -4.09 0.79 -18.20
CA LYS A 294 -3.83 0.10 -19.47
C LYS A 294 -3.40 -1.34 -19.21
N SER A 295 -2.46 -1.53 -18.30
CA SER A 295 -1.97 -2.85 -17.90
C SER A 295 -3.09 -3.74 -17.36
N MET A 296 -4.01 -3.21 -16.55
CA MET A 296 -5.20 -3.95 -16.08
C MET A 296 -6.08 -4.43 -17.23
N ARG A 297 -6.34 -3.56 -18.22
CA ARG A 297 -7.14 -3.92 -19.41
C ARG A 297 -6.44 -4.91 -20.33
N GLU A 298 -5.12 -4.91 -20.38
CA GLU A 298 -4.32 -5.84 -21.19
C GLU A 298 -4.17 -7.21 -20.53
N THR A 299 -4.09 -7.27 -19.20
CA THR A 299 -3.72 -8.49 -18.47
C THR A 299 -4.83 -9.12 -17.65
N HIS A 300 -5.93 -8.38 -17.40
CA HIS A 300 -7.11 -8.83 -16.64
C HIS A 300 -6.76 -9.50 -15.30
N PRO A 301 -6.17 -8.77 -14.35
CA PRO A 301 -5.81 -9.34 -13.05
C PRO A 301 -7.04 -9.77 -12.25
N THR A 302 -6.89 -10.83 -11.47
CA THR A 302 -7.92 -11.29 -10.54
C THR A 302 -7.83 -10.58 -9.20
N SER A 303 -6.66 -10.07 -8.86
CA SER A 303 -6.39 -9.40 -7.59
C SER A 303 -5.24 -8.39 -7.73
N MET A 304 -5.24 -7.40 -6.86
CA MET A 304 -4.13 -6.46 -6.66
C MET A 304 -4.32 -5.77 -5.31
N CYS A 305 -3.26 -5.41 -4.63
CA CYS A 305 -3.39 -4.48 -3.52
C CYS A 305 -3.45 -3.03 -4.04
N ALA A 306 -4.18 -2.17 -3.35
CA ALA A 306 -4.37 -0.79 -3.77
C ALA A 306 -4.39 0.16 -2.56
N VAL A 307 -4.12 1.43 -2.82
CA VAL A 307 -4.33 2.52 -1.85
C VAL A 307 -5.69 3.18 -2.09
N PRO A 308 -6.30 3.84 -1.09
CA PRO A 308 -7.60 4.49 -1.23
C PRO A 308 -7.68 5.42 -2.45
N ARG A 309 -6.62 6.18 -2.74
CA ARG A 309 -6.56 7.10 -3.89
C ARG A 309 -6.82 6.44 -5.24
N PHE A 310 -6.44 5.18 -5.41
CA PHE A 310 -6.76 4.42 -6.62
C PHE A 310 -8.27 4.25 -6.77
N TRP A 311 -8.95 3.87 -5.70
CA TRP A 311 -10.39 3.64 -5.70
C TRP A 311 -11.21 4.94 -5.79
N GLU A 312 -10.71 6.02 -5.21
CA GLU A 312 -11.28 7.37 -5.35
C GLU A 312 -11.28 7.79 -6.83
N LYS A 313 -10.17 7.59 -7.55
CA LYS A 313 -10.10 7.86 -9.00
C LYS A 313 -11.03 6.96 -9.82
N VAL A 314 -11.18 5.70 -9.44
CA VAL A 314 -12.16 4.80 -10.06
C VAL A 314 -13.58 5.31 -9.81
N TYR A 315 -13.89 5.67 -8.56
CA TYR A 315 -15.19 6.21 -8.17
C TYR A 315 -15.54 7.49 -8.96
N THR A 316 -14.66 8.49 -8.92
CA THR A 316 -14.89 9.77 -9.59
C THR A 316 -15.02 9.60 -11.11
N GLY A 317 -14.19 8.77 -11.74
CA GLY A 317 -14.28 8.50 -13.18
C GLY A 317 -15.56 7.76 -13.60
N VAL A 318 -16.11 6.91 -12.73
CA VAL A 318 -17.42 6.27 -12.98
C VAL A 318 -18.56 7.28 -12.75
N GLN A 319 -18.49 8.11 -11.69
CA GLN A 319 -19.50 9.15 -11.45
C GLN A 319 -19.57 10.17 -12.59
N GLU A 320 -18.43 10.60 -13.13
CA GLU A 320 -18.38 11.48 -14.29
C GLU A 320 -19.11 10.88 -15.51
N LYS A 321 -18.88 9.60 -15.81
CA LYS A 321 -19.60 8.91 -16.89
C LYS A 321 -21.10 8.83 -16.64
N ILE A 322 -21.51 8.63 -15.39
CA ILE A 322 -22.94 8.62 -15.01
C ILE A 322 -23.55 10.00 -15.20
N ASP A 323 -22.86 11.06 -14.79
CA ASP A 323 -23.36 12.44 -14.90
C ASP A 323 -23.48 12.89 -16.36
N ASN A 324 -22.59 12.44 -17.23
CA ASN A 324 -22.61 12.70 -18.67
C ASN A 324 -23.60 11.79 -19.45
N ALA A 325 -24.22 10.79 -18.81
CA ALA A 325 -25.17 9.90 -19.43
C ALA A 325 -26.57 10.55 -19.55
N SER A 326 -27.43 10.00 -20.41
CA SER A 326 -28.82 10.44 -20.54
C SER A 326 -29.56 10.30 -19.19
N THR A 327 -30.63 11.10 -19.00
CA THR A 327 -31.41 11.09 -17.76
C THR A 327 -31.95 9.70 -17.41
N VAL A 328 -32.31 8.90 -18.41
CA VAL A 328 -32.80 7.51 -18.21
C VAL A 328 -31.69 6.61 -17.75
N GLN A 329 -30.52 6.65 -18.42
CA GLN A 329 -29.36 5.86 -18.05
C GLN A 329 -28.85 6.22 -16.66
N ARG A 330 -28.82 7.51 -16.32
CA ARG A 330 -28.43 8.00 -14.99
C ARG A 330 -29.35 7.46 -13.90
N LYS A 331 -30.67 7.53 -14.10
CA LYS A 331 -31.67 6.96 -13.16
C LYS A 331 -31.46 5.45 -12.99
N LEU A 332 -31.30 4.73 -14.10
CA LEU A 332 -31.08 3.29 -14.10
C LEU A 332 -29.80 2.92 -13.31
N PHE A 333 -28.70 3.62 -13.56
CA PHE A 333 -27.43 3.34 -12.88
C PHE A 333 -27.51 3.63 -11.37
N ARG A 334 -28.12 4.76 -10.99
CA ARG A 334 -28.33 5.09 -9.58
C ARG A 334 -29.22 4.06 -8.87
N HIS A 335 -30.26 3.57 -9.54
CA HIS A 335 -31.09 2.50 -9.00
C HIS A 335 -30.31 1.21 -8.84
N ALA A 336 -29.54 0.80 -9.85
CA ALA A 336 -28.67 -0.37 -9.78
C ALA A 336 -27.66 -0.28 -8.60
N LEU A 337 -27.01 0.87 -8.40
CA LEU A 337 -26.14 1.08 -7.24
C LEU A 337 -26.88 0.95 -5.91
N ALA A 338 -28.11 1.47 -5.80
CA ALA A 338 -28.92 1.30 -4.59
C ALA A 338 -29.26 -0.18 -4.31
N VAL A 339 -29.58 -0.95 -5.36
CA VAL A 339 -29.78 -2.40 -5.28
C VAL A 339 -28.52 -3.11 -4.86
N GLY A 340 -27.36 -2.81 -5.49
CA GLY A 340 -26.05 -3.38 -5.13
C GLY A 340 -25.65 -3.07 -3.70
N ARG A 341 -25.82 -1.81 -3.28
CA ARG A 341 -25.58 -1.39 -1.89
C ARG A 341 -26.47 -2.17 -0.92
N LYS A 342 -27.76 -2.25 -1.16
CA LYS A 342 -28.68 -2.98 -0.30
C LYS A 342 -28.31 -4.45 -0.22
N HIS A 343 -28.04 -5.11 -1.36
CA HIS A 343 -27.67 -6.52 -1.42
C HIS A 343 -26.34 -6.80 -0.69
N ASN A 344 -25.27 -6.09 -1.02
CA ASN A 344 -23.93 -6.39 -0.55
C ASN A 344 -23.62 -5.79 0.83
N ILE A 345 -24.12 -4.57 1.13
CA ILE A 345 -23.79 -3.87 2.39
C ILE A 345 -24.84 -4.11 3.48
N GLU A 346 -26.17 -4.02 3.17
CA GLU A 346 -27.18 -4.17 4.22
C GLU A 346 -27.45 -5.64 4.59
N TYR A 347 -27.13 -6.57 3.66
CA TYR A 347 -27.31 -8.00 3.90
C TYR A 347 -26.00 -8.77 3.99
N LEU A 348 -25.22 -8.89 2.91
CA LEU A 348 -24.07 -9.80 2.88
C LEU A 348 -22.96 -9.39 3.85
N SER A 349 -22.61 -8.11 3.93
CA SER A 349 -21.58 -7.65 4.88
C SER A 349 -21.96 -7.91 6.34
N ARG A 350 -23.27 -7.97 6.63
CA ARG A 350 -23.82 -8.29 7.95
C ARG A 350 -24.05 -9.78 8.18
N GLY A 351 -23.58 -10.65 7.28
CA GLY A 351 -23.78 -12.09 7.36
C GLY A 351 -25.25 -12.53 7.15
N LYS A 352 -26.11 -11.67 6.60
CA LYS A 352 -27.52 -11.97 6.35
C LYS A 352 -27.73 -12.41 4.90
N ARG A 353 -28.72 -13.24 4.65
CA ARG A 353 -29.16 -13.59 3.28
C ARG A 353 -30.10 -12.53 2.76
N PRO A 354 -29.89 -11.97 1.56
CA PRO A 354 -30.84 -11.04 0.95
C PRO A 354 -32.15 -11.77 0.56
N PRO A 355 -33.30 -11.06 0.56
CA PRO A 355 -34.54 -11.59 0.00
C PRO A 355 -34.36 -12.02 -1.45
N LEU A 356 -35.06 -13.08 -1.88
CA LEU A 356 -34.91 -13.66 -3.23
C LEU A 356 -35.12 -12.62 -4.35
N ALA A 357 -36.14 -11.76 -4.21
CA ALA A 357 -36.39 -10.72 -5.20
C ALA A 357 -35.22 -9.73 -5.34
N LEU A 358 -34.64 -9.28 -4.21
CA LEU A 358 -33.47 -8.41 -4.20
C LEU A 358 -32.23 -9.13 -4.80
N HIS A 359 -32.06 -10.41 -4.50
CA HIS A 359 -30.96 -11.20 -5.04
C HIS A 359 -31.07 -11.35 -6.56
N LEU A 360 -32.26 -11.66 -7.09
CA LEU A 360 -32.47 -11.77 -8.53
C LEU A 360 -32.30 -10.44 -9.26
N GLU A 361 -32.76 -9.35 -8.66
CA GLU A 361 -32.57 -8.00 -9.20
C GLU A 361 -31.08 -7.62 -9.22
N TYR A 362 -30.33 -7.90 -8.14
CA TYR A 362 -28.88 -7.70 -8.09
C TYR A 362 -28.15 -8.52 -9.17
N GLU A 363 -28.46 -9.81 -9.30
CA GLU A 363 -27.86 -10.70 -10.31
C GLU A 363 -28.08 -10.18 -11.73
N MET A 364 -29.25 -9.60 -12.01
CA MET A 364 -29.53 -8.97 -13.31
C MET A 364 -28.57 -7.79 -13.56
N TYR A 365 -28.44 -6.87 -12.57
CA TYR A 365 -27.53 -5.73 -12.71
C TYR A 365 -26.06 -6.16 -12.70
N ASP A 366 -25.69 -7.17 -11.92
CA ASP A 366 -24.32 -7.69 -11.86
C ASP A 366 -23.87 -8.26 -13.21
N LYS A 367 -24.71 -9.05 -13.86
CA LYS A 367 -24.40 -9.66 -15.17
C LYS A 367 -24.49 -8.67 -16.35
N THR A 368 -25.19 -7.56 -16.20
CA THR A 368 -25.36 -6.56 -17.25
C THR A 368 -24.50 -5.32 -16.98
N LEU A 369 -24.99 -4.43 -16.13
CA LEU A 369 -24.42 -3.11 -15.92
C LEU A 369 -23.06 -3.14 -15.18
N PHE A 370 -22.98 -3.87 -14.06
CA PHE A 370 -21.76 -3.89 -13.26
C PHE A 370 -20.64 -4.69 -13.94
N SER A 371 -20.97 -5.76 -14.68
CA SER A 371 -19.98 -6.48 -15.49
C SER A 371 -19.35 -5.58 -16.55
N LEU A 372 -20.12 -4.65 -17.16
CA LEU A 372 -19.57 -3.70 -18.12
C LEU A 372 -18.61 -2.72 -17.45
N VAL A 373 -18.96 -2.21 -16.25
CA VAL A 373 -18.08 -1.32 -15.48
C VAL A 373 -16.77 -2.06 -15.14
N ARG A 374 -16.85 -3.26 -14.57
CA ARG A 374 -15.67 -4.08 -14.25
C ARG A 374 -14.82 -4.38 -15.48
N LYS A 375 -15.43 -4.69 -16.62
CA LYS A 375 -14.73 -4.92 -17.89
C LYS A 375 -13.99 -3.67 -18.39
N GLN A 376 -14.60 -2.49 -18.29
CA GLN A 376 -13.93 -1.23 -18.65
C GLN A 376 -12.71 -0.93 -17.78
N LEU A 377 -12.72 -1.42 -16.53
CA LEU A 377 -11.58 -1.33 -15.62
C LEU A 377 -10.55 -2.44 -15.83
N GLY A 378 -10.87 -3.51 -16.56
CA GLY A 378 -10.05 -4.73 -16.67
C GLY A 378 -10.15 -5.62 -15.43
N LEU A 379 -11.21 -5.47 -14.63
CA LEU A 379 -11.44 -6.17 -13.35
C LEU A 379 -12.64 -7.11 -13.40
N GLU A 380 -12.95 -7.70 -14.53
CA GLU A 380 -14.08 -8.63 -14.67
C GLU A 380 -13.85 -10.01 -14.05
N LYS A 381 -12.59 -10.40 -13.81
CA LYS A 381 -12.20 -11.70 -13.25
C LYS A 381 -11.82 -11.57 -11.78
N THR A 382 -12.65 -10.94 -10.99
CA THR A 382 -12.30 -10.51 -9.63
C THR A 382 -12.24 -11.64 -8.60
N ASN A 383 -11.21 -11.61 -7.75
CA ASN A 383 -11.16 -12.33 -6.49
C ASN A 383 -11.30 -11.33 -5.33
N ILE A 384 -10.20 -10.69 -4.88
CA ILE A 384 -10.17 -9.73 -3.77
C ILE A 384 -9.23 -8.56 -4.07
N PHE A 385 -9.47 -7.43 -3.40
CA PHE A 385 -8.65 -6.22 -3.53
C PHE A 385 -8.26 -5.67 -2.15
N PRO A 386 -7.14 -6.13 -1.57
CA PRO A 386 -6.63 -5.53 -0.34
C PRO A 386 -6.39 -4.03 -0.50
N THR A 387 -6.90 -3.24 0.43
CA THR A 387 -6.83 -1.78 0.40
C THR A 387 -6.39 -1.27 1.77
N ALA A 388 -5.27 -0.55 1.81
CA ALA A 388 -4.67 -0.04 3.04
C ALA A 388 -3.76 1.17 2.78
N GLY A 389 -3.10 1.67 3.82
CA GLY A 389 -2.07 2.73 3.73
C GLY A 389 -2.58 4.14 4.02
N ALA A 390 -3.89 4.37 3.90
CA ALA A 390 -4.58 5.60 4.30
C ALA A 390 -6.04 5.29 4.63
N THR A 391 -6.78 6.27 5.16
CA THR A 391 -8.21 6.14 5.46
C THR A 391 -9.02 5.95 4.16
N VAL A 392 -9.88 4.93 4.14
CA VAL A 392 -10.82 4.69 3.04
C VAL A 392 -12.11 5.46 3.31
N SER A 393 -12.57 6.23 2.33
CA SER A 393 -13.89 6.87 2.42
C SER A 393 -15.00 5.81 2.38
N ALA A 394 -15.94 5.88 3.31
CA ALA A 394 -17.08 4.96 3.36
C ALA A 394 -17.89 4.96 2.05
N HIS A 395 -18.01 6.11 1.38
CA HIS A 395 -18.72 6.19 0.08
C HIS A 395 -17.98 5.41 -1.02
N VAL A 396 -16.65 5.45 -1.04
CA VAL A 396 -15.84 4.71 -2.01
C VAL A 396 -15.92 3.21 -1.72
N GLU A 397 -15.81 2.82 -0.45
CA GLU A 397 -15.92 1.43 -0.03
C GLU A 397 -17.30 0.85 -0.39
N GLU A 398 -18.39 1.56 -0.04
CA GLU A 398 -19.77 1.19 -0.40
C GLU A 398 -19.95 1.05 -1.92
N PHE A 399 -19.40 2.00 -2.70
CA PHE A 399 -19.49 1.96 -4.16
C PHE A 399 -18.79 0.71 -4.72
N VAL A 400 -17.56 0.44 -4.29
CA VAL A 400 -16.78 -0.71 -4.78
C VAL A 400 -17.50 -2.03 -4.49
N HIS A 401 -18.03 -2.19 -3.28
CA HIS A 401 -18.85 -3.36 -2.95
C HIS A 401 -20.17 -3.41 -3.73
N SER A 402 -20.82 -2.25 -3.96
CA SER A 402 -22.09 -2.21 -4.70
C SER A 402 -21.96 -2.70 -6.13
N ILE A 403 -20.83 -2.45 -6.79
CA ILE A 403 -20.55 -2.95 -8.16
C ILE A 403 -19.96 -4.37 -8.18
N GLY A 404 -20.01 -5.10 -7.06
CA GLY A 404 -19.60 -6.50 -6.97
C GLY A 404 -18.09 -6.75 -6.85
N LEU A 405 -17.28 -5.71 -6.61
CA LEU A 405 -15.86 -5.86 -6.28
C LEU A 405 -15.69 -6.12 -4.78
N LYS A 406 -14.78 -7.02 -4.41
CA LYS A 406 -14.52 -7.36 -3.00
C LYS A 406 -13.30 -6.57 -2.50
N MET A 407 -13.53 -5.38 -1.99
CA MET A 407 -12.50 -4.63 -1.28
C MET A 407 -12.27 -5.27 0.09
N VAL A 408 -11.02 -5.49 0.45
CA VAL A 408 -10.60 -5.97 1.78
C VAL A 408 -9.85 -4.83 2.45
N VAL A 409 -10.56 -4.06 3.26
CA VAL A 409 -9.93 -2.96 4.00
C VAL A 409 -9.06 -3.55 5.11
N GLY A 410 -7.85 -3.02 5.25
CA GLY A 410 -6.91 -3.47 6.26
C GLY A 410 -6.05 -2.34 6.83
N TYR A 411 -5.44 -2.63 7.97
CA TYR A 411 -4.52 -1.75 8.66
C TYR A 411 -3.20 -2.45 8.95
N GLY A 412 -2.13 -1.69 8.88
CA GLY A 412 -0.82 -2.11 9.28
C GLY A 412 0.27 -1.08 9.03
N LEU A 413 1.46 -1.41 9.48
CA LEU A 413 2.65 -0.57 9.50
C LEU A 413 3.82 -1.34 8.88
N THR A 414 4.89 -0.64 8.57
CA THR A 414 6.17 -1.29 8.24
C THR A 414 6.64 -2.13 9.42
N GLU A 415 6.49 -1.60 10.62
CA GLU A 415 6.89 -2.22 11.89
C GLU A 415 6.08 -3.47 12.27
N SER A 416 4.91 -3.69 11.65
CA SER A 416 4.07 -4.88 11.81
C SER A 416 4.10 -5.83 10.61
N LEU A 417 5.02 -5.61 9.68
CA LEU A 417 5.13 -6.36 8.41
C LEU A 417 3.81 -6.38 7.64
N ALA A 418 3.29 -5.20 7.35
CA ALA A 418 2.09 -4.82 6.59
C ALA A 418 0.76 -5.02 7.32
N THR A 419 0.41 -6.23 7.80
CA THR A 419 -0.96 -6.50 8.23
C THR A 419 -1.07 -6.65 9.74
N VAL A 420 -1.94 -5.87 10.36
CA VAL A 420 -2.39 -5.95 11.75
C VAL A 420 -3.82 -6.50 11.82
N SER A 421 -4.69 -5.94 10.99
CA SER A 421 -6.09 -6.32 10.88
C SER A 421 -6.58 -6.19 9.44
N CYS A 422 -7.61 -6.94 9.08
CA CYS A 422 -8.31 -6.78 7.81
C CYS A 422 -9.72 -7.37 7.85
N ASP A 423 -10.57 -6.94 6.93
CA ASP A 423 -11.88 -7.52 6.71
C ASP A 423 -11.77 -8.97 6.22
N ARG A 424 -12.82 -9.76 6.52
CA ARG A 424 -12.97 -11.16 6.08
C ARG A 424 -14.12 -11.24 5.08
N VAL A 425 -14.01 -10.48 3.99
CA VAL A 425 -15.08 -10.37 2.99
C VAL A 425 -15.49 -11.74 2.44
N GLY A 426 -16.78 -12.06 2.60
CA GLY A 426 -17.35 -13.35 2.18
C GLY A 426 -17.21 -14.48 3.20
N GLU A 427 -16.50 -14.29 4.32
CA GLU A 427 -16.32 -15.29 5.38
C GLU A 427 -16.97 -14.88 6.70
N GLN A 428 -16.84 -13.64 7.07
CA GLN A 428 -17.36 -13.08 8.33
C GLN A 428 -18.05 -11.75 8.08
N PRO A 429 -19.01 -11.36 8.91
CA PRO A 429 -19.56 -10.02 8.91
C PRO A 429 -18.46 -8.98 9.11
N TYR A 430 -18.57 -7.85 8.39
CA TYR A 430 -17.69 -6.70 8.51
C TYR A 430 -18.49 -5.40 8.44
N THR A 431 -17.93 -4.34 8.99
CA THR A 431 -18.56 -3.03 9.10
C THR A 431 -17.82 -2.01 8.23
N ILE A 432 -18.52 -1.34 7.32
CA ILE A 432 -17.97 -0.24 6.53
C ILE A 432 -17.33 0.80 7.45
N GLY A 433 -16.10 1.20 7.13
CA GLY A 433 -15.31 2.14 7.93
C GLY A 433 -14.51 1.50 9.07
N SER A 434 -14.60 0.18 9.28
CA SER A 434 -13.64 -0.54 10.11
C SER A 434 -12.37 -0.86 9.29
N VAL A 435 -11.29 -1.20 9.97
CA VAL A 435 -10.09 -1.78 9.35
C VAL A 435 -9.98 -3.28 9.65
N GLY A 436 -11.14 -3.88 9.91
CA GLY A 436 -11.33 -5.31 10.09
C GLY A 436 -10.88 -5.87 11.43
N ARG A 437 -10.78 -7.18 11.49
CA ARG A 437 -10.42 -7.94 12.68
C ARG A 437 -8.93 -8.21 12.73
N PRO A 438 -8.33 -8.31 13.95
CA PRO A 438 -6.93 -8.69 14.11
C PRO A 438 -6.61 -9.98 13.35
N ILE A 439 -5.41 -10.05 12.75
CA ILE A 439 -4.91 -11.29 12.17
C ILE A 439 -4.49 -12.28 13.28
N TYR A 440 -4.31 -13.52 12.92
CA TYR A 440 -4.19 -14.67 13.83
C TYR A 440 -3.15 -14.53 14.96
N ASN A 441 -2.01 -13.90 14.68
CA ASN A 441 -0.83 -13.87 15.57
C ASN A 441 -0.47 -12.47 16.06
N ILE A 442 -1.46 -11.57 16.09
CA ILE A 442 -1.31 -10.21 16.65
C ILE A 442 -2.31 -10.01 17.78
N GLU A 443 -1.82 -9.45 18.87
CA GLU A 443 -2.61 -8.91 19.98
C GLU A 443 -2.67 -7.39 19.85
N ILE A 444 -3.87 -6.82 19.98
CA ILE A 444 -4.12 -5.38 19.95
C ILE A 444 -4.59 -4.94 21.34
N LYS A 445 -3.91 -3.96 21.91
CA LYS A 445 -4.29 -3.24 23.13
C LYS A 445 -4.59 -1.79 22.79
N ILE A 446 -5.66 -1.23 23.31
CA ILE A 446 -5.90 0.21 23.27
C ILE A 446 -5.45 0.80 24.61
N SER A 447 -4.53 1.75 24.58
CA SER A 447 -4.05 2.42 25.80
C SER A 447 -5.12 3.32 26.41
N ASP A 448 -4.88 3.84 27.60
CA ASP A 448 -5.79 4.79 28.28
C ASP A 448 -5.92 6.11 27.48
N GLU A 449 -4.89 6.48 26.71
CA GLU A 449 -4.89 7.64 25.82
C GLU A 449 -5.55 7.34 24.46
N GLY A 450 -5.98 6.10 24.22
CA GLY A 450 -6.62 5.65 23.00
C GLY A 450 -5.65 5.25 21.89
N GLU A 451 -4.37 5.01 22.22
CA GLU A 451 -3.36 4.53 21.27
C GLU A 451 -3.54 3.04 20.98
N VAL A 452 -3.41 2.68 19.71
CA VAL A 452 -3.34 1.29 19.27
C VAL A 452 -1.94 0.75 19.54
N CYS A 453 -1.83 -0.24 20.43
CA CYS A 453 -0.56 -0.88 20.76
C CYS A 453 -0.60 -2.35 20.33
N LEU A 454 0.52 -2.85 19.80
CA LEU A 454 0.60 -4.14 19.10
C LEU A 454 1.64 -5.07 19.73
N LYS A 455 1.30 -6.35 19.82
CA LYS A 455 2.24 -7.40 20.21
C LYS A 455 2.01 -8.65 19.37
N GLY A 456 3.10 -9.29 18.92
CA GLY A 456 2.99 -10.50 18.11
C GLY A 456 4.24 -10.79 17.28
N ASP A 457 4.21 -11.94 16.60
CA ASP A 457 5.37 -12.45 15.88
C ASP A 457 5.74 -11.66 14.61
N THR A 458 4.84 -10.79 14.12
CA THR A 458 5.09 -9.94 12.94
C THR A 458 5.69 -8.59 13.30
N ILE A 459 5.71 -8.23 14.60
CA ILE A 459 6.20 -6.93 15.05
C ILE A 459 7.72 -6.88 14.98
N THR A 460 8.26 -5.76 14.45
CA THR A 460 9.70 -5.52 14.38
C THR A 460 10.38 -5.66 15.75
N LYS A 461 11.64 -6.06 15.75
CA LYS A 461 12.49 -6.04 16.95
C LYS A 461 13.07 -4.65 17.23
N GLY A 462 12.87 -3.68 16.33
CA GLY A 462 13.33 -2.30 16.49
C GLY A 462 13.86 -1.68 15.22
N TYR A 463 14.55 -0.57 15.42
CA TYR A 463 15.10 0.26 14.35
C TYR A 463 16.63 0.11 14.26
N TYR A 464 17.12 -0.05 13.05
CA TYR A 464 18.52 -0.23 12.75
C TYR A 464 19.34 0.97 13.22
N ASN A 465 20.45 0.72 13.92
CA ASN A 465 21.30 1.75 14.52
C ASN A 465 20.63 2.76 15.48
N ARG A 466 19.35 2.49 15.89
CA ARG A 466 18.58 3.39 16.75
C ARG A 466 18.01 2.68 17.98
N PRO A 467 18.87 2.24 18.92
CA PRO A 467 18.43 1.62 20.17
C PRO A 467 17.61 2.56 21.06
N ASP A 468 17.88 3.87 20.99
CA ASP A 468 17.15 4.94 21.66
C ASP A 468 15.68 4.93 21.25
N ILE A 469 15.39 5.07 19.96
CA ILE A 469 14.03 5.04 19.43
C ILE A 469 13.37 3.68 19.64
N THR A 470 14.14 2.61 19.52
CA THR A 470 13.63 1.26 19.75
C THR A 470 13.08 1.13 21.16
N ALA A 471 13.83 1.56 22.18
CA ALA A 471 13.39 1.50 23.57
C ALA A 471 12.11 2.35 23.83
N GLU A 472 12.02 3.55 23.21
CA GLU A 472 10.85 4.41 23.33
C GLU A 472 9.58 3.87 22.65
N SER A 473 9.76 2.99 21.65
CA SER A 473 8.67 2.47 20.82
C SER A 473 7.89 1.31 21.45
N PHE A 474 8.36 0.77 22.56
CA PHE A 474 7.68 -0.30 23.27
C PHE A 474 7.24 0.17 24.68
N ASP A 475 6.12 -0.34 25.15
CA ASP A 475 5.71 -0.16 26.55
C ASP A 475 6.36 -1.20 27.47
N GLU A 476 6.13 -1.05 28.79
CA GLU A 476 6.69 -1.95 29.82
C GLU A 476 6.21 -3.40 29.67
N GLU A 477 5.05 -3.63 29.02
CA GLU A 477 4.49 -4.96 28.75
C GLU A 477 5.00 -5.54 27.42
N GLY A 478 5.83 -4.79 26.66
CA GLY A 478 6.40 -5.17 25.36
C GLY A 478 5.44 -5.00 24.19
N PHE A 479 4.41 -4.15 24.31
CA PHE A 479 3.59 -3.73 23.17
C PHE A 479 4.26 -2.60 22.41
N PHE A 480 4.29 -2.71 21.10
CA PHE A 480 4.75 -1.66 20.20
C PHE A 480 3.71 -0.54 20.12
N LYS A 481 4.11 0.69 20.38
CA LYS A 481 3.30 1.90 20.31
C LYS A 481 3.25 2.39 18.86
N THR A 482 2.08 2.35 18.23
CA THR A 482 1.95 2.68 16.79
C THR A 482 1.91 4.16 16.49
N GLY A 483 1.53 4.98 17.47
CA GLY A 483 1.19 6.38 17.29
C GLY A 483 -0.17 6.61 16.61
N ASP A 484 -0.93 5.56 16.33
CA ASP A 484 -2.28 5.64 15.74
C ASP A 484 -3.34 5.53 16.84
N SER A 485 -4.37 6.35 16.78
CA SER A 485 -5.51 6.34 17.70
C SER A 485 -6.65 5.49 17.14
N GLY A 486 -7.29 4.70 18.01
CA GLY A 486 -8.39 3.83 17.59
C GLY A 486 -9.18 3.25 18.75
N TYR A 487 -10.15 2.39 18.41
CA TYR A 487 -10.94 1.62 19.36
C TYR A 487 -11.39 0.30 18.75
N ILE A 488 -11.73 -0.66 19.60
CA ILE A 488 -12.29 -1.95 19.19
C ILE A 488 -13.78 -1.96 19.48
N LYS A 489 -14.60 -2.32 18.47
CA LYS A 489 -16.03 -2.54 18.62
C LYS A 489 -16.43 -3.83 17.91
N ASP A 490 -17.17 -4.70 18.59
CA ASP A 490 -17.63 -5.99 18.07
C ASP A 490 -16.50 -6.89 17.50
N GLY A 491 -15.27 -6.69 18.03
CA GLY A 491 -14.05 -7.38 17.61
C GLY A 491 -13.41 -6.83 16.35
N GLU A 492 -13.89 -5.72 15.81
CA GLU A 492 -13.31 -4.98 14.69
C GLU A 492 -12.57 -3.75 15.20
N LEU A 493 -11.45 -3.43 14.57
CA LEU A 493 -10.65 -2.24 14.85
C LEU A 493 -11.16 -1.07 14.01
N PHE A 494 -11.34 0.07 14.67
CA PHE A 494 -11.65 1.36 14.04
C PHE A 494 -10.52 2.33 14.35
N LEU A 495 -9.95 2.92 13.31
CA LEU A 495 -8.95 3.97 13.45
C LEU A 495 -9.62 5.35 13.46
N LYS A 496 -9.01 6.28 14.17
CA LYS A 496 -9.41 7.70 14.16
C LYS A 496 -8.42 8.51 13.32
N ASP A 497 -7.23 8.72 13.86
CA ASP A 497 -6.12 9.41 13.18
C ASP A 497 -4.80 9.11 13.93
N ARG A 498 -3.68 9.60 13.44
CA ARG A 498 -2.43 9.60 14.20
C ARG A 498 -2.52 10.53 15.39
N ILE A 499 -2.06 10.08 16.55
CA ILE A 499 -2.10 10.87 17.80
C ILE A 499 -1.38 12.22 17.61
N LYS A 500 -0.23 12.21 16.93
CA LYS A 500 0.55 13.44 16.63
C LYS A 500 -0.07 14.32 15.54
N ASP A 501 -0.96 13.75 14.71
CA ASP A 501 -1.63 14.46 13.63
C ASP A 501 -3.04 14.93 14.02
N LEU A 502 -3.54 14.56 15.21
CA LEU A 502 -4.77 15.11 15.77
C LEU A 502 -4.55 16.59 16.10
N PHE A 503 -5.35 17.45 15.49
CA PHE A 503 -5.32 18.88 15.80
C PHE A 503 -6.14 19.19 17.04
N LYS A 504 -5.62 20.04 17.89
CA LYS A 504 -6.38 20.60 19.02
C LYS A 504 -6.73 22.04 18.70
N THR A 505 -7.99 22.31 18.42
CA THR A 505 -8.46 23.68 18.18
C THR A 505 -8.25 24.55 19.41
N SER A 506 -8.25 25.87 19.23
CA SER A 506 -8.17 26.84 20.35
C SER A 506 -9.28 26.65 21.40
N ASN A 507 -10.40 26.03 21.01
CA ASN A 507 -11.52 25.68 21.89
C ASN A 507 -11.37 24.30 22.55
N GLY A 508 -10.21 23.66 22.43
CA GLY A 508 -9.89 22.37 23.06
C GLY A 508 -10.53 21.14 22.40
N LYS A 509 -11.16 21.27 21.24
CA LYS A 509 -11.73 20.14 20.49
C LYS A 509 -10.66 19.46 19.65
N TYR A 510 -10.67 18.12 19.62
CA TYR A 510 -9.80 17.36 18.75
C TYR A 510 -10.43 17.19 17.38
N ILE A 511 -9.64 17.40 16.33
CA ILE A 511 -9.99 17.24 14.91
C ILE A 511 -9.13 16.14 14.33
N ALA A 512 -9.73 15.22 13.61
CA ALA A 512 -9.05 14.16 12.84
C ALA A 512 -8.97 14.61 11.36
N PRO A 513 -7.88 15.26 10.93
CA PRO A 513 -7.82 15.90 9.61
C PRO A 513 -7.96 14.91 8.46
N GLN A 514 -7.34 13.71 8.55
CA GLN A 514 -7.39 12.72 7.47
C GLN A 514 -8.81 12.19 7.21
N MET A 515 -9.65 12.07 8.24
CA MET A 515 -11.05 11.68 8.08
C MET A 515 -11.85 12.73 7.30
N ILE A 516 -11.62 14.02 7.55
CA ILE A 516 -12.29 15.12 6.85
C ILE A 516 -11.80 15.16 5.39
N GLU A 517 -10.49 15.07 5.19
CA GLU A 517 -9.86 15.04 3.86
C GLU A 517 -10.40 13.89 3.00
N ALA A 518 -10.41 12.67 3.51
CA ALA A 518 -10.93 11.49 2.81
C ALA A 518 -12.41 11.65 2.42
N LYS A 519 -13.19 12.34 3.25
CA LYS A 519 -14.60 12.62 2.97
C LYS A 519 -14.80 13.61 1.83
N LEU A 520 -13.91 14.56 1.65
CA LEU A 520 -14.01 15.61 0.63
C LEU A 520 -13.31 15.23 -0.68
N LEU A 521 -12.31 14.36 -0.65
CA LEU A 521 -11.60 13.86 -1.84
C LEU A 521 -12.48 13.01 -2.78
N VAL A 522 -13.70 12.68 -2.39
CA VAL A 522 -14.69 12.05 -3.29
C VAL A 522 -15.31 13.06 -4.28
N ASP A 523 -15.10 14.36 -4.08
CA ASP A 523 -15.58 15.40 -4.99
C ASP A 523 -14.70 15.48 -6.23
N LYS A 524 -15.33 15.48 -7.42
CA LYS A 524 -14.61 15.49 -8.70
C LYS A 524 -13.76 16.75 -8.96
N PHE A 525 -14.06 17.87 -8.29
CA PHE A 525 -13.32 19.13 -8.43
C PHE A 525 -12.16 19.27 -7.43
N ILE A 526 -11.99 18.31 -6.51
CA ILE A 526 -10.92 18.34 -5.49
C ILE A 526 -9.89 17.26 -5.81
N ASP A 527 -8.69 17.66 -6.23
CA ASP A 527 -7.57 16.72 -6.44
C ASP A 527 -6.76 16.49 -5.16
N GLN A 528 -6.40 17.56 -4.43
CA GLN A 528 -5.70 17.46 -3.15
C GLN A 528 -6.31 18.42 -2.15
N ILE A 529 -6.31 18.03 -0.88
CA ILE A 529 -6.83 18.86 0.21
C ILE A 529 -6.00 18.67 1.47
N VAL A 530 -5.72 19.75 2.17
CA VAL A 530 -5.07 19.75 3.48
C VAL A 530 -5.91 20.54 4.47
N ILE A 531 -6.31 19.89 5.53
CA ILE A 531 -7.04 20.52 6.63
C ILE A 531 -6.10 21.30 7.52
N ILE A 532 -6.48 22.51 7.86
CA ILE A 532 -5.81 23.44 8.78
C ILE A 532 -6.75 23.69 9.97
N ALA A 533 -6.34 23.32 11.18
CA ALA A 533 -7.16 23.48 12.37
C ALA A 533 -6.36 23.59 13.68
N ASP A 534 -5.06 23.21 13.67
CA ASP A 534 -4.26 23.17 14.89
C ASP A 534 -4.09 24.57 15.50
N GLN A 535 -4.47 24.72 16.78
CA GLN A 535 -4.50 25.97 17.53
C GLN A 535 -5.35 27.08 16.89
N ARG A 536 -6.27 26.72 15.95
CA ARG A 536 -7.13 27.68 15.23
C ARG A 536 -8.54 27.73 15.78
N LYS A 537 -9.24 28.85 15.52
CA LYS A 537 -10.62 29.08 16.00
C LYS A 537 -11.65 28.17 15.31
N PHE A 538 -11.39 27.78 14.06
CA PHE A 538 -12.25 26.92 13.24
C PHE A 538 -11.40 26.14 12.23
N VAL A 539 -12.02 25.15 11.59
CA VAL A 539 -11.40 24.35 10.54
C VAL A 539 -11.41 25.13 9.22
N SER A 540 -10.26 25.18 8.56
CA SER A 540 -10.11 25.65 7.18
C SER A 540 -9.35 24.64 6.33
N ALA A 541 -9.24 24.89 5.02
CA ALA A 541 -8.56 23.99 4.09
C ALA A 541 -7.75 24.72 3.03
N LEU A 542 -6.61 24.14 2.64
CA LEU A 542 -5.94 24.40 1.36
C LEU A 542 -6.40 23.35 0.37
N ILE A 543 -6.86 23.74 -0.81
CA ILE A 543 -7.44 22.86 -1.81
C ILE A 543 -6.74 23.08 -3.15
N ILE A 544 -6.26 21.98 -3.73
CA ILE A 544 -5.84 21.93 -5.13
C ILE A 544 -7.03 21.41 -5.94
N PRO A 545 -7.60 22.21 -6.84
CA PRO A 545 -8.66 21.74 -7.73
C PRO A 545 -8.18 20.71 -8.75
N GLU A 546 -9.10 19.84 -9.22
CA GLU A 546 -8.90 19.09 -10.47
C GLU A 546 -9.05 20.08 -11.65
N TYR A 547 -7.94 20.68 -12.06
CA TYR A 547 -7.91 21.82 -12.99
C TYR A 547 -8.57 21.55 -14.33
N LYS A 548 -8.43 20.33 -14.86
CA LYS A 548 -9.07 19.98 -16.12
C LYS A 548 -10.59 20.16 -16.05
N LEU A 549 -11.20 19.63 -15.01
CA LEU A 549 -12.66 19.73 -14.80
C LEU A 549 -13.07 21.16 -14.43
N LEU A 550 -12.23 21.86 -13.67
CA LEU A 550 -12.52 23.26 -13.29
C LEU A 550 -12.47 24.20 -14.49
N GLU A 551 -11.53 24.03 -15.40
CA GLU A 551 -11.43 24.78 -16.64
C GLU A 551 -12.61 24.49 -17.59
N GLU A 552 -13.03 23.22 -17.70
CA GLU A 552 -14.23 22.83 -18.44
C GLU A 552 -15.48 23.52 -17.86
N TYR A 553 -15.65 23.46 -16.55
CA TYR A 553 -16.74 24.13 -15.84
C TYR A 553 -16.73 25.65 -16.08
N ALA A 554 -15.56 26.30 -15.99
CA ALA A 554 -15.44 27.73 -16.22
C ALA A 554 -15.87 28.13 -17.63
N ARG A 555 -15.47 27.37 -18.68
CA ARG A 555 -15.88 27.61 -20.07
C ARG A 555 -17.38 27.43 -20.25
N GLU A 556 -17.98 26.39 -19.67
CA GLU A 556 -19.42 26.12 -19.75
C GLU A 556 -20.27 27.22 -19.09
N HIS A 557 -19.73 27.89 -18.06
CA HIS A 557 -20.43 28.94 -17.31
C HIS A 557 -20.00 30.36 -17.72
N GLY A 558 -19.21 30.51 -18.81
CA GLY A 558 -18.79 31.81 -19.32
C GLY A 558 -17.81 32.56 -18.41
N ILE A 559 -17.11 31.87 -17.51
CA ILE A 559 -16.09 32.45 -16.63
C ILE A 559 -14.81 32.65 -17.43
N GLN A 560 -14.38 33.91 -17.57
CA GLN A 560 -13.12 34.23 -18.24
C GLN A 560 -11.94 33.99 -17.30
N PHE A 561 -10.87 33.41 -17.81
CA PHE A 561 -9.61 33.19 -17.07
C PHE A 561 -8.43 33.13 -18.04
N ALA A 562 -7.28 33.63 -17.63
CA ALA A 562 -6.02 33.53 -18.37
C ALA A 562 -5.15 32.39 -17.83
N GLY A 563 -5.30 32.04 -16.55
CA GLY A 563 -4.51 31.00 -15.90
C GLY A 563 -5.23 30.41 -14.67
N ARG A 564 -4.52 29.51 -13.99
CA ARG A 564 -5.05 28.85 -12.78
C ARG A 564 -5.24 29.82 -11.62
N GLU A 565 -4.38 30.83 -11.52
CA GLU A 565 -4.46 31.89 -10.52
C GLU A 565 -5.80 32.64 -10.60
N ASP A 566 -6.25 32.94 -11.83
CA ASP A 566 -7.54 33.60 -12.05
C ASP A 566 -8.72 32.72 -11.61
N LEU A 567 -8.63 31.42 -11.89
CA LEU A 567 -9.62 30.45 -11.41
C LEU A 567 -9.63 30.37 -9.88
N CYS A 568 -8.46 30.35 -9.27
CA CYS A 568 -8.33 30.33 -7.81
C CYS A 568 -8.90 31.58 -7.11
N GLY A 569 -8.84 32.75 -7.77
CA GLY A 569 -9.39 34.00 -7.26
C GLY A 569 -10.87 34.24 -7.60
N ASN A 570 -11.51 33.39 -8.41
CA ASN A 570 -12.83 33.64 -8.94
C ASN A 570 -13.93 33.34 -7.91
N ALA A 571 -14.79 34.35 -7.62
CA ALA A 571 -15.83 34.25 -6.61
C ALA A 571 -16.93 33.19 -6.96
N LEU A 572 -17.25 32.99 -8.24
CA LEU A 572 -18.25 31.99 -8.66
C LEU A 572 -17.70 30.57 -8.46
N ILE A 573 -16.41 30.36 -8.73
CA ILE A 573 -15.73 29.10 -8.46
C ILE A 573 -15.67 28.83 -6.96
N HIS A 574 -15.28 29.82 -6.16
CA HIS A 574 -15.29 29.69 -4.70
C HIS A 574 -16.68 29.32 -4.17
N LYS A 575 -17.73 29.97 -4.66
CA LYS A 575 -19.11 29.66 -4.29
C LYS A 575 -19.47 28.21 -4.65
N MET A 576 -19.19 27.79 -5.87
CA MET A 576 -19.45 26.41 -6.33
C MET A 576 -18.73 25.37 -5.47
N ILE A 577 -17.45 25.57 -5.18
CA ILE A 577 -16.67 24.65 -4.33
C ILE A 577 -17.22 24.61 -2.89
N MET A 578 -17.59 25.79 -2.32
CA MET A 578 -18.17 25.83 -0.97
C MET A 578 -19.50 25.06 -0.89
N GLU A 579 -20.41 25.23 -1.83
CA GLU A 579 -21.69 24.51 -1.88
C GLU A 579 -21.47 22.97 -1.92
N ARG A 580 -20.43 22.52 -2.60
CA ARG A 580 -20.05 21.10 -2.66
C ARG A 580 -19.49 20.62 -1.32
N ILE A 581 -18.59 21.40 -0.71
CA ILE A 581 -18.05 21.13 0.62
C ILE A 581 -19.18 21.05 1.64
N GLU A 582 -20.10 22.02 1.65
CA GLU A 582 -21.25 22.04 2.56
C GLU A 582 -22.12 20.78 2.42
N THR A 583 -22.34 20.32 1.20
CA THR A 583 -23.09 19.09 0.94
C THR A 583 -22.39 17.85 1.53
N LEU A 584 -21.09 17.74 1.35
CA LEU A 584 -20.31 16.58 1.81
C LEU A 584 -20.07 16.56 3.32
N GLN A 585 -19.98 17.73 3.95
CA GLN A 585 -19.70 17.85 5.37
C GLN A 585 -20.91 17.86 6.29
N GLN A 586 -22.16 17.73 5.78
CA GLN A 586 -23.41 17.77 6.56
C GLN A 586 -23.43 16.82 7.75
N GLN A 587 -22.78 15.66 7.65
CA GLN A 587 -22.72 14.65 8.71
C GLN A 587 -21.57 14.87 9.70
N LEU A 588 -20.67 15.84 9.46
CA LEU A 588 -19.60 16.18 10.38
C LEU A 588 -20.14 17.02 11.54
N ALA A 589 -19.54 16.87 12.72
CA ALA A 589 -19.83 17.75 13.83
C ALA A 589 -19.54 19.21 13.45
N HIS A 590 -20.31 20.15 13.97
CA HIS A 590 -20.20 21.57 13.60
C HIS A 590 -18.76 22.14 13.74
N TYR A 591 -18.01 21.65 14.73
CA TYR A 591 -16.63 22.08 14.97
C TYR A 591 -15.61 21.41 14.02
N GLU A 592 -15.98 20.37 13.26
CA GLU A 592 -15.18 19.70 12.25
C GLU A 592 -15.42 20.25 10.85
N GLN A 593 -16.48 21.06 10.67
CA GLN A 593 -16.87 21.61 9.38
C GLN A 593 -15.92 22.73 8.93
N ILE A 594 -15.50 22.67 7.69
CA ILE A 594 -14.69 23.71 7.04
C ILE A 594 -15.52 24.99 6.94
N LYS A 595 -14.97 26.09 7.42
CA LYS A 595 -15.57 27.42 7.38
C LYS A 595 -14.97 28.31 6.29
N ARG A 596 -13.69 28.15 5.99
CA ARG A 596 -12.97 28.88 4.95
C ARG A 596 -12.00 27.97 4.24
N PHE A 597 -11.69 28.26 3.01
CA PHE A 597 -10.66 27.55 2.24
C PHE A 597 -9.93 28.51 1.29
N THR A 598 -8.76 28.09 0.84
CA THR A 598 -8.01 28.76 -0.22
C THR A 598 -7.74 27.75 -1.33
N LEU A 599 -8.01 28.13 -2.58
CA LEU A 599 -7.62 27.37 -3.78
C LEU A 599 -6.17 27.70 -4.13
N LEU A 600 -5.38 26.68 -4.45
CA LEU A 600 -3.97 26.82 -4.78
C LEU A 600 -3.72 26.43 -6.25
N PRO A 601 -2.94 27.21 -7.02
CA PRO A 601 -2.75 26.98 -8.45
C PRO A 601 -1.84 25.79 -8.78
N ASN A 602 -0.97 25.40 -7.86
CA ASN A 602 0.02 24.34 -8.05
C ASN A 602 -0.23 23.17 -7.12
N PRO A 603 -0.08 21.91 -7.59
CA PRO A 603 -0.24 20.73 -6.76
C PRO A 603 0.89 20.62 -5.73
N PHE A 604 0.61 19.97 -4.60
CA PHE A 604 1.65 19.51 -3.69
C PHE A 604 2.46 18.40 -4.35
N THR A 605 3.79 18.46 -4.22
CA THR A 605 4.68 17.51 -4.89
C THR A 605 5.74 16.92 -3.94
N MET A 606 6.42 15.88 -4.39
CA MET A 606 7.58 15.32 -3.66
C MET A 606 8.81 16.22 -3.82
N GLU A 607 8.95 16.84 -4.98
CA GLU A 607 10.07 17.72 -5.33
C GLU A 607 10.08 18.97 -4.46
N SER A 608 8.91 19.56 -4.17
CA SER A 608 8.75 20.67 -3.21
C SER A 608 8.88 20.25 -1.76
N GLY A 609 8.95 18.94 -1.50
CA GLY A 609 9.02 18.38 -0.16
C GLY A 609 7.68 18.33 0.59
N GLU A 610 6.57 18.68 -0.03
CA GLU A 610 5.23 18.71 0.55
C GLU A 610 4.60 17.32 0.67
N LEU A 611 5.04 16.38 -0.19
CA LEU A 611 4.65 14.98 -0.12
C LEU A 611 5.83 14.08 0.27
N THR A 612 5.51 12.98 0.94
CA THR A 612 6.46 11.87 1.12
C THR A 612 6.56 11.03 -0.14
N ASN A 613 7.55 10.12 -0.22
CA ASN A 613 7.67 9.13 -1.31
C ASN A 613 6.43 8.21 -1.45
N THR A 614 5.58 8.16 -0.44
CA THR A 614 4.30 7.43 -0.43
C THR A 614 3.10 8.36 -0.65
N LEU A 615 3.33 9.58 -1.14
CA LEU A 615 2.32 10.61 -1.43
C LEU A 615 1.50 11.05 -0.20
N LYS A 616 2.03 10.87 1.02
CA LYS A 616 1.42 11.40 2.25
C LYS A 616 1.82 12.86 2.45
N MET A 617 0.87 13.69 2.90
CA MET A 617 1.08 15.12 3.16
C MET A 617 2.09 15.35 4.29
N ARG A 618 3.09 16.19 4.04
CA ARG A 618 4.03 16.69 5.06
C ARG A 618 3.52 18.02 5.59
N ARG A 619 2.54 17.96 6.48
CA ARG A 619 1.78 19.11 6.98
C ARG A 619 2.66 20.26 7.49
N LYS A 620 3.77 19.94 8.15
CA LYS A 620 4.72 20.96 8.63
C LYS A 620 5.28 21.79 7.47
N VAL A 621 5.73 21.13 6.41
CA VAL A 621 6.28 21.78 5.20
C VAL A 621 5.19 22.62 4.51
N ILE A 622 4.01 22.04 4.34
CA ILE A 622 2.87 22.74 3.72
C ILE A 622 2.49 23.99 4.54
N ASN A 623 2.43 23.89 5.86
CA ASN A 623 2.13 25.02 6.73
C ASN A 623 3.20 26.13 6.65
N GLU A 624 4.46 25.77 6.45
CA GLU A 624 5.56 26.73 6.26
C GLU A 624 5.48 27.40 4.88
N HIS A 625 5.26 26.64 3.81
CA HIS A 625 5.18 27.15 2.43
C HIS A 625 3.99 28.08 2.21
N TYR A 626 2.81 27.72 2.73
CA TYR A 626 1.54 28.44 2.53
C TYR A 626 1.10 29.25 3.76
N LYS A 627 2.06 29.71 4.54
CA LYS A 627 1.77 30.47 5.77
C LYS A 627 0.92 31.71 5.51
N LYS A 628 1.16 32.44 4.41
CA LYS A 628 0.40 33.65 4.06
C LYS A 628 -1.06 33.36 3.77
N GLU A 629 -1.30 32.34 2.96
CA GLU A 629 -2.63 31.87 2.56
C GLU A 629 -3.41 31.36 3.77
N ILE A 630 -2.72 30.64 4.65
CA ILE A 630 -3.30 30.13 5.90
C ILE A 630 -3.69 31.30 6.81
N GLU A 631 -2.79 32.24 7.08
CA GLU A 631 -3.10 33.40 7.95
C GLU A 631 -4.23 34.27 7.36
N ALA A 632 -4.30 34.43 6.04
CA ALA A 632 -5.38 35.16 5.38
C ALA A 632 -6.77 34.54 5.65
N MET A 633 -6.87 33.21 5.76
CA MET A 633 -8.14 32.55 6.11
C MET A 633 -8.63 32.86 7.52
N TYR A 634 -7.74 33.26 8.44
CA TYR A 634 -8.05 33.56 9.84
C TYR A 634 -8.02 35.06 10.17
N ALA A 635 -7.62 35.89 9.21
CA ALA A 635 -7.76 37.34 9.33
C ALA A 635 -9.25 37.73 9.44
N GLU A 636 -9.55 38.72 10.27
CA GLU A 636 -10.93 39.19 10.53
C GLU A 636 -11.54 39.89 9.33
#